data_c7126a76f2feeeb988b39341ae930b5a
#
_entry.id   c7126a76f2feeeb988b39341ae930b5a
#
_cell.length_a   1.000
_cell.length_b   1.000
_cell.length_c   1.000
_cell.angle_alpha   90.00
_cell.angle_beta   90.00
_cell.angle_gamma   90.00
#
_symmetry.space_group_name_H-M   'P 1'
#
loop_
_entity.id
_entity.type
_entity.pdbx_description
1 polymer ?
#
loop_
_entity_poly.entity_id
_entity_poly.type
_entity_poly.pdbx_seq_one_letter_code
_entity_poly.pdbx_strand_id
1 'polypeptide(L)'
;MDTKYQSLFTPWKIGNCEIKNRIVLTSMGGTSIFGWMEPHHFDKEAANFLLDRAKNNVGLILPGIAPIRNVIGGNWLYKSKSSFRHLKPFMDEIHKTGAKMFVQLTAGFGRSFAITGMMEMLYTNKVLGAIAKPFINIDQLTMSASPNPNRWSDKVPSRAMTVDEIKEFIYAFGQTAKMCKEAGVDGVEIHAVHEGYLLDQFTMKYTNQRTDQYGGSIENRYRFPIEIVKEIKKVCGEDYPVSLRYSVVSKTKGFRKGALPGEDYVEVGRDMEESKIAAKMLQDAGYDMLNSDNGTYDAWYWAHPPVYMPQNCNLEDCEELKKVVDIPVVCAGRMTPEAAAKAIAEGKIDGMGVARQFLADPEWITKLMQDRESDILPCICCHNGCFNMAHYNGVANDQDLSDTAGMARCALNPHTMQSKKYKIVPTSKPKKIAVIGGGIGGMEVARVATLRGHKVTIYEKSDRLGGIFVAAAAPSFKEKDKELIEWYKKQIKDLGIEVKFNTTVTDINKLDADEIVVATGAVARKFNVPGVEKAVEACDFLLGKKQVGDNVVVIGGGLTGCEIAYELHLKGKHPVIVEMKNDLIAVKGVCLANSSYLREYFALHKVPVYLETKLTGITDKSVKVQSKDGKAFEIPADSVIMSVGYKPAPLAEDGKHVHVVGDSAKVGNLRTVIWGAWDVAMNL
;
A
#
# COMPACT_ATOMS: atom_id res chain seq x y z
N MET A 1 -5.74 13.29 -26.66
CA MET A 1 -4.93 12.26 -25.96
C MET A 1 -3.52 12.31 -26.51
N ASP A 2 -2.54 12.48 -25.63
CA ASP A 2 -1.13 12.52 -26.01
C ASP A 2 -0.74 11.22 -26.72
N THR A 3 -0.04 11.32 -27.85
CA THR A 3 0.43 10.16 -28.64
C THR A 3 1.31 9.20 -27.84
N LYS A 4 2.00 9.70 -26.79
CA LYS A 4 2.85 8.88 -25.92
C LYS A 4 2.08 7.80 -25.14
N TYR A 5 0.75 7.93 -24.97
CA TYR A 5 -0.10 6.97 -24.26
C TYR A 5 -0.96 6.09 -25.18
N GLN A 6 -0.86 6.25 -26.48
CA GLN A 6 -1.77 5.60 -27.42
C GLN A 6 -1.80 4.07 -27.29
N SER A 7 -0.67 3.44 -27.02
CA SER A 7 -0.59 1.98 -26.86
C SER A 7 -1.39 1.46 -25.67
N LEU A 8 -1.53 2.24 -24.58
CA LEU A 8 -2.36 1.88 -23.42
C LEU A 8 -3.84 1.74 -23.76
N PHE A 9 -4.31 2.44 -24.80
CA PHE A 9 -5.72 2.52 -25.18
C PHE A 9 -6.08 1.65 -26.40
N THR A 10 -5.19 0.72 -26.77
CA THR A 10 -5.46 -0.29 -27.79
C THR A 10 -6.18 -1.49 -27.19
N PRO A 11 -7.18 -2.08 -27.90
CA PRO A 11 -7.82 -3.31 -27.45
C PRO A 11 -6.84 -4.50 -27.51
N TRP A 12 -7.10 -5.53 -26.72
CA TRP A 12 -6.34 -6.77 -26.67
C TRP A 12 -7.21 -7.93 -26.21
N LYS A 13 -6.68 -9.15 -26.17
CA LYS A 13 -7.42 -10.35 -25.79
C LYS A 13 -6.72 -11.14 -24.69
N ILE A 14 -7.52 -11.74 -23.81
CA ILE A 14 -7.11 -12.74 -22.83
C ILE A 14 -7.95 -13.98 -23.11
N GLY A 15 -7.33 -15.05 -23.63
CA GLY A 15 -8.09 -16.12 -24.26
C GLY A 15 -8.99 -15.55 -25.37
N ASN A 16 -10.27 -15.84 -25.29
CA ASN A 16 -11.28 -15.29 -26.22
C ASN A 16 -11.97 -13.99 -25.73
N CYS A 17 -11.62 -13.50 -24.53
CA CYS A 17 -12.21 -12.29 -23.97
C CYS A 17 -11.49 -11.04 -24.49
N GLU A 18 -12.22 -10.15 -25.17
CA GLU A 18 -11.71 -8.88 -25.66
C GLU A 18 -11.80 -7.80 -24.56
N ILE A 19 -10.69 -7.09 -24.35
CA ILE A 19 -10.54 -6.01 -23.38
C ILE A 19 -10.31 -4.70 -24.13
N LYS A 20 -11.08 -3.64 -23.79
CA LYS A 20 -11.10 -2.36 -24.54
C LYS A 20 -9.80 -1.55 -24.48
N ASN A 21 -8.97 -1.72 -23.45
CA ASN A 21 -7.67 -1.09 -23.31
C ASN A 21 -6.75 -1.91 -22.41
N ARG A 22 -5.49 -1.54 -22.33
CA ARG A 22 -4.43 -2.30 -21.68
C ARG A 22 -4.18 -1.90 -20.21
N ILE A 23 -5.11 -1.17 -19.60
CA ILE A 23 -5.01 -0.76 -18.20
C ILE A 23 -5.86 -1.71 -17.35
N VAL A 24 -5.21 -2.39 -16.42
CA VAL A 24 -5.79 -3.39 -15.53
C VAL A 24 -5.82 -2.86 -14.09
N LEU A 25 -7.01 -2.79 -13.49
CA LEU A 25 -7.12 -2.64 -12.06
C LEU A 25 -6.76 -3.99 -11.42
N THR A 26 -5.53 -4.10 -10.92
CA THR A 26 -5.06 -5.35 -10.29
C THR A 26 -5.64 -5.50 -8.89
N SER A 27 -5.84 -6.76 -8.49
CA SER A 27 -6.40 -7.09 -7.19
C SER A 27 -5.63 -6.48 -6.02
N MET A 28 -6.38 -5.96 -5.06
CA MET A 28 -5.87 -5.41 -3.78
C MET A 28 -6.65 -6.00 -2.62
N GLY A 29 -5.99 -6.22 -1.49
CA GLY A 29 -6.67 -6.50 -0.24
C GLY A 29 -7.69 -5.41 0.10
N GLY A 30 -8.88 -5.81 0.57
CA GLY A 30 -9.95 -4.89 0.97
C GLY A 30 -10.77 -4.30 -0.19
N THR A 31 -10.69 -4.84 -1.41
CA THR A 31 -11.59 -4.49 -2.52
C THR A 31 -12.40 -5.72 -3.01
N SER A 32 -12.50 -6.75 -2.17
CA SER A 32 -13.26 -7.97 -2.48
C SER A 32 -14.76 -7.72 -2.50
N ILE A 33 -15.42 -8.22 -3.52
CA ILE A 33 -16.89 -8.19 -3.62
C ILE A 33 -17.59 -9.30 -2.80
N PHE A 34 -16.82 -10.25 -2.26
CA PHE A 34 -17.34 -11.38 -1.46
C PHE A 34 -17.02 -11.27 0.03
N GLY A 35 -16.61 -10.09 0.51
CA GLY A 35 -16.09 -9.86 1.84
C GLY A 35 -14.60 -10.12 1.95
N TRP A 36 -14.03 -9.87 3.12
CA TRP A 36 -12.60 -9.96 3.36
C TRP A 36 -12.22 -11.13 4.27
N MET A 37 -12.61 -11.07 5.52
CA MET A 37 -12.35 -12.11 6.54
C MET A 37 -13.62 -12.67 7.18
N GLU A 38 -14.70 -11.92 7.08
CA GLU A 38 -16.05 -12.25 7.52
C GLU A 38 -16.69 -13.31 6.62
N PRO A 39 -17.85 -13.88 7.01
CA PRO A 39 -18.60 -14.81 6.17
C PRO A 39 -18.94 -14.22 4.79
N HIS A 40 -18.88 -15.05 3.75
CA HIS A 40 -19.14 -14.61 2.37
C HIS A 40 -20.48 -13.90 2.22
N HIS A 41 -20.43 -12.71 1.63
CA HIS A 41 -21.57 -11.88 1.28
C HIS A 41 -21.25 -11.07 0.04
N PHE A 42 -22.24 -10.40 -0.55
CA PHE A 42 -21.99 -9.44 -1.62
C PHE A 42 -21.74 -8.06 -1.00
N ASP A 43 -20.51 -7.55 -1.12
CA ASP A 43 -20.13 -6.26 -0.57
C ASP A 43 -20.51 -5.10 -1.50
N LYS A 44 -21.48 -4.30 -1.06
CA LYS A 44 -22.01 -3.18 -1.85
C LYS A 44 -21.02 -2.00 -1.99
N GLU A 45 -20.20 -1.72 -0.98
CA GLU A 45 -19.20 -0.65 -1.05
C GLU A 45 -18.07 -1.02 -2.02
N ALA A 46 -17.59 -2.26 -1.97
CA ALA A 46 -16.65 -2.77 -2.96
C ALA A 46 -17.24 -2.75 -4.37
N ALA A 47 -18.49 -3.18 -4.54
CA ALA A 47 -19.18 -3.15 -5.83
C ALA A 47 -19.29 -1.70 -6.37
N ASN A 48 -19.69 -0.73 -5.53
CA ASN A 48 -19.77 0.67 -5.90
C ASN A 48 -18.38 1.23 -6.31
N PHE A 49 -17.35 0.89 -5.53
CA PHE A 49 -15.98 1.25 -5.84
C PHE A 49 -15.54 0.74 -7.22
N LEU A 50 -15.79 -0.53 -7.53
CA LEU A 50 -15.40 -1.14 -8.80
C LEU A 50 -16.19 -0.56 -9.98
N LEU A 51 -17.51 -0.37 -9.81
CA LEU A 51 -18.38 0.20 -10.85
C LEU A 51 -17.99 1.65 -11.19
N ASP A 52 -17.60 2.42 -10.20
CA ASP A 52 -17.14 3.80 -10.42
C ASP A 52 -15.86 3.82 -11.30
N ARG A 53 -14.93 2.87 -11.11
CA ARG A 53 -13.72 2.73 -11.96
C ARG A 53 -14.07 2.20 -13.36
N ALA A 54 -15.05 1.31 -13.45
CA ALA A 54 -15.56 0.83 -14.75
C ALA A 54 -16.14 2.00 -15.60
N LYS A 55 -16.91 2.89 -14.98
CA LYS A 55 -17.43 4.11 -15.60
C LYS A 55 -16.33 5.09 -16.02
N ASN A 56 -15.18 5.02 -15.37
CA ASN A 56 -14.02 5.87 -15.64
C ASN A 56 -12.94 5.14 -16.45
N ASN A 57 -13.36 4.34 -17.43
CA ASN A 57 -12.57 3.81 -18.54
C ASN A 57 -11.57 2.70 -18.20
N VAL A 58 -11.61 2.03 -17.04
CA VAL A 58 -10.77 0.85 -16.85
C VAL A 58 -11.13 -0.25 -17.85
N GLY A 59 -10.12 -0.96 -18.39
CA GLY A 59 -10.35 -2.04 -19.34
C GLY A 59 -10.72 -3.35 -18.65
N LEU A 60 -9.87 -3.81 -17.73
CA LEU A 60 -10.07 -5.03 -16.95
C LEU A 60 -10.03 -4.73 -15.46
N ILE A 61 -10.97 -5.31 -14.72
CA ILE A 61 -11.07 -5.22 -13.27
C ILE A 61 -10.77 -6.57 -12.65
N LEU A 62 -9.81 -6.61 -11.72
CA LEU A 62 -9.54 -7.72 -10.83
C LEU A 62 -9.88 -7.25 -9.41
N PRO A 63 -11.05 -7.60 -8.86
CA PRO A 63 -11.42 -7.27 -7.48
C PRO A 63 -10.42 -7.83 -6.48
N GLY A 64 -10.47 -7.35 -5.25
CA GLY A 64 -9.70 -7.93 -4.16
C GLY A 64 -9.98 -9.43 -4.00
N ILE A 65 -9.01 -10.12 -3.41
CA ILE A 65 -9.06 -11.58 -3.26
C ILE A 65 -10.38 -12.05 -2.65
N ALA A 66 -10.97 -13.07 -3.28
CA ALA A 66 -12.11 -13.81 -2.76
C ALA A 66 -11.61 -15.16 -2.20
N PRO A 67 -11.57 -15.34 -0.86
CA PRO A 67 -11.21 -16.62 -0.29
C PRO A 67 -12.24 -17.68 -0.71
N ILE A 68 -11.81 -18.78 -1.34
CA ILE A 68 -12.71 -19.87 -1.69
C ILE A 68 -13.23 -20.62 -0.47
N ARG A 69 -12.55 -20.46 0.68
CA ARG A 69 -12.96 -20.93 1.99
C ARG A 69 -12.92 -19.78 3.00
N ASN A 70 -13.99 -19.52 3.71
CA ASN A 70 -14.05 -18.46 4.72
C ASN A 70 -13.02 -18.64 5.82
N VAL A 71 -12.46 -17.54 6.27
CA VAL A 71 -11.62 -17.47 7.48
C VAL A 71 -12.46 -17.80 8.71
N ILE A 72 -13.65 -17.19 8.84
CA ILE A 72 -14.60 -17.46 9.92
C ILE A 72 -15.63 -18.48 9.43
N GLY A 73 -15.78 -19.58 10.17
CA GLY A 73 -16.74 -20.66 9.89
C GLY A 73 -16.33 -21.66 8.80
N GLY A 74 -15.25 -21.42 8.05
CA GLY A 74 -14.68 -22.37 7.08
C GLY A 74 -15.57 -22.81 5.93
N ASN A 75 -16.60 -22.02 5.56
CA ASN A 75 -17.54 -22.34 4.49
C ASN A 75 -16.94 -22.08 3.10
N TRP A 76 -17.30 -22.93 2.13
CA TRP A 76 -16.88 -22.79 0.74
C TRP A 76 -17.68 -21.71 0.00
N LEU A 77 -17.01 -20.85 -0.79
CA LEU A 77 -17.63 -19.74 -1.52
C LEU A 77 -18.69 -20.21 -2.52
N TYR A 78 -18.47 -21.31 -3.25
CA TYR A 78 -19.46 -21.82 -4.22
C TYR A 78 -20.80 -22.21 -3.59
N LYS A 79 -20.86 -22.40 -2.26
CA LYS A 79 -22.09 -22.65 -1.52
C LYS A 79 -22.87 -21.38 -1.18
N SER A 80 -22.27 -20.19 -1.32
CA SER A 80 -22.88 -18.88 -1.02
C SER A 80 -23.76 -18.38 -2.17
N LYS A 81 -24.85 -19.10 -2.48
CA LYS A 81 -25.75 -18.80 -3.62
C LYS A 81 -26.28 -17.36 -3.61
N SER A 82 -26.50 -16.76 -2.44
CA SER A 82 -26.99 -15.38 -2.32
C SER A 82 -25.98 -14.37 -2.85
N SER A 83 -24.68 -14.57 -2.60
CA SER A 83 -23.62 -13.69 -3.10
C SER A 83 -23.59 -13.66 -4.64
N PHE A 84 -23.67 -14.82 -5.27
CA PHE A 84 -23.67 -14.91 -6.75
C PHE A 84 -24.97 -14.38 -7.37
N ARG A 85 -26.12 -14.47 -6.66
CA ARG A 85 -27.38 -13.85 -7.11
C ARG A 85 -27.26 -12.33 -7.21
N HIS A 86 -26.56 -11.67 -6.28
CA HIS A 86 -26.31 -10.24 -6.32
C HIS A 86 -25.20 -9.87 -7.31
N LEU A 87 -24.26 -10.77 -7.58
CA LEU A 87 -23.18 -10.55 -8.53
C LEU A 87 -23.69 -10.41 -9.97
N LYS A 88 -24.70 -11.18 -10.36
CA LYS A 88 -25.22 -11.17 -11.74
C LYS A 88 -25.67 -9.78 -12.22
N PRO A 89 -26.61 -9.08 -11.55
CA PRO A 89 -27.01 -7.73 -11.97
C PRO A 89 -25.87 -6.71 -11.87
N PHE A 90 -24.91 -6.93 -10.98
CA PHE A 90 -23.71 -6.09 -10.91
C PHE A 90 -22.83 -6.26 -12.17
N MET A 91 -22.67 -7.49 -12.67
CA MET A 91 -21.96 -7.73 -13.93
C MET A 91 -22.62 -7.06 -15.12
N ASP A 92 -23.96 -7.06 -15.17
CA ASP A 92 -24.70 -6.34 -16.20
C ASP A 92 -24.37 -4.83 -16.21
N GLU A 93 -24.23 -4.22 -15.02
CA GLU A 93 -23.80 -2.80 -14.91
C GLU A 93 -22.33 -2.59 -15.32
N ILE A 94 -21.44 -3.49 -14.97
CA ILE A 94 -20.03 -3.45 -15.43
C ILE A 94 -19.96 -3.52 -16.96
N HIS A 95 -20.69 -4.46 -17.57
CA HIS A 95 -20.67 -4.65 -19.02
C HIS A 95 -21.21 -3.45 -19.81
N LYS A 96 -22.19 -2.69 -19.26
CA LYS A 96 -22.67 -1.45 -19.87
C LYS A 96 -21.57 -0.40 -20.05
N THR A 97 -20.48 -0.46 -19.26
CA THR A 97 -19.34 0.45 -19.38
C THR A 97 -18.30 0.00 -20.41
N GLY A 98 -18.45 -1.23 -20.94
CA GLY A 98 -17.47 -1.89 -21.79
C GLY A 98 -16.26 -2.44 -21.03
N ALA A 99 -16.22 -2.34 -19.70
CA ALA A 99 -15.20 -2.99 -18.88
C ALA A 99 -15.46 -4.50 -18.76
N LYS A 100 -14.39 -5.26 -18.49
CA LYS A 100 -14.44 -6.67 -18.17
C LYS A 100 -14.00 -6.91 -16.72
N MET A 101 -14.45 -8.00 -16.12
CA MET A 101 -14.07 -8.34 -14.75
C MET A 101 -13.72 -9.83 -14.62
N PHE A 102 -12.56 -10.11 -14.01
CA PHE A 102 -12.14 -11.45 -13.59
C PHE A 102 -12.06 -11.47 -12.07
N VAL A 103 -12.81 -12.38 -11.44
CA VAL A 103 -12.79 -12.52 -9.98
C VAL A 103 -11.52 -13.25 -9.56
N GLN A 104 -10.73 -12.63 -8.66
CA GLN A 104 -9.54 -13.28 -8.10
C GLN A 104 -9.92 -14.22 -6.96
N LEU A 105 -9.61 -15.51 -7.12
CA LEU A 105 -9.88 -16.58 -6.16
C LEU A 105 -8.60 -16.98 -5.42
N THR A 106 -8.65 -17.11 -4.10
CA THR A 106 -7.49 -17.51 -3.30
C THR A 106 -7.75 -18.75 -2.45
N ALA A 107 -6.72 -19.60 -2.34
CA ALA A 107 -6.69 -20.71 -1.40
C ALA A 107 -6.39 -20.27 0.04
N GLY A 108 -5.99 -19.01 0.23
CA GLY A 108 -5.60 -18.44 1.52
C GLY A 108 -4.12 -18.12 1.61
N PHE A 109 -3.71 -17.71 2.79
CA PHE A 109 -2.39 -17.12 3.04
C PHE A 109 -1.33 -18.14 3.49
N GLY A 110 -1.75 -19.31 3.95
CA GLY A 110 -0.82 -20.30 4.48
C GLY A 110 0.01 -19.78 5.65
N ARG A 111 1.33 -20.04 5.63
CA ARG A 111 2.27 -19.51 6.64
C ARG A 111 2.30 -17.99 6.71
N SER A 112 1.82 -17.31 5.70
CA SER A 112 1.77 -15.85 5.63
C SER A 112 0.51 -15.24 6.27
N PHE A 113 -0.39 -16.06 6.80
CA PHE A 113 -1.59 -15.57 7.49
C PHE A 113 -1.20 -14.76 8.73
N ALA A 114 -1.77 -13.55 8.86
CA ALA A 114 -1.49 -12.63 9.96
C ALA A 114 -2.09 -13.16 11.27
N ILE A 115 -1.23 -13.48 12.23
CA ILE A 115 -1.62 -14.01 13.54
C ILE A 115 -1.71 -12.87 14.56
N THR A 116 -2.87 -12.69 15.15
CA THR A 116 -3.08 -11.73 16.25
C THR A 116 -2.76 -12.37 17.58
N GLY A 117 -2.58 -11.56 18.64
CA GLY A 117 -2.36 -12.07 20.00
C GLY A 117 -3.51 -12.97 20.50
N MET A 118 -4.76 -12.68 20.11
CA MET A 118 -5.90 -13.56 20.39
C MET A 118 -5.75 -14.92 19.71
N MET A 119 -5.34 -14.94 18.45
CA MET A 119 -5.10 -16.20 17.72
C MET A 119 -3.95 -17.00 18.29
N GLU A 120 -2.86 -16.37 18.74
CA GLU A 120 -1.79 -17.03 19.48
C GLU A 120 -2.32 -17.71 20.76
N MET A 121 -3.15 -16.99 21.51
CA MET A 121 -3.79 -17.52 22.73
C MET A 121 -4.68 -18.74 22.41
N LEU A 122 -5.51 -18.65 21.36
CA LEU A 122 -6.37 -19.76 20.92
C LEU A 122 -5.55 -20.98 20.44
N TYR A 123 -4.41 -20.76 19.82
CA TYR A 123 -3.53 -21.84 19.36
C TYR A 123 -2.78 -22.52 20.52
N THR A 124 -2.25 -21.72 21.46
CA THR A 124 -1.42 -22.24 22.56
C THR A 124 -2.24 -22.84 23.70
N ASN A 125 -3.48 -22.36 23.92
CA ASN A 125 -4.40 -22.90 24.91
C ASN A 125 -5.37 -23.91 24.27
N LYS A 126 -5.11 -25.22 24.49
CA LYS A 126 -5.86 -26.30 23.85
C LYS A 126 -7.36 -26.29 24.19
N VAL A 127 -7.77 -25.82 25.38
CA VAL A 127 -9.18 -25.76 25.79
C VAL A 127 -9.89 -24.64 25.05
N LEU A 128 -9.34 -23.43 25.09
CA LEU A 128 -9.90 -22.29 24.35
C LEU A 128 -9.90 -22.55 22.84
N GLY A 129 -8.85 -23.14 22.32
CA GLY A 129 -8.75 -23.53 20.92
C GLY A 129 -9.84 -24.51 20.48
N ALA A 130 -10.12 -25.54 21.31
CA ALA A 130 -11.19 -26.50 21.03
C ALA A 130 -12.58 -25.85 21.01
N ILE A 131 -12.85 -24.90 21.93
CA ILE A 131 -14.11 -24.15 21.98
C ILE A 131 -14.25 -23.21 20.76
N ALA A 132 -13.17 -22.55 20.34
CA ALA A 132 -13.18 -21.61 19.24
C ALA A 132 -13.19 -22.28 17.85
N LYS A 133 -12.72 -23.53 17.74
CA LYS A 133 -12.50 -24.25 16.48
C LYS A 133 -13.69 -24.27 15.51
N PRO A 134 -14.96 -24.34 15.94
CA PRO A 134 -16.11 -24.25 15.02
C PRO A 134 -16.24 -22.88 14.32
N PHE A 135 -15.71 -21.81 14.92
CA PHE A 135 -15.77 -20.44 14.43
C PHE A 135 -14.48 -20.03 13.72
N ILE A 136 -13.36 -20.34 14.32
CA ILE A 136 -12.03 -20.04 13.77
C ILE A 136 -11.07 -21.22 14.02
N ASN A 137 -10.57 -21.80 12.95
CA ASN A 137 -9.66 -22.92 13.01
C ASN A 137 -8.26 -22.48 12.55
N ILE A 138 -7.38 -22.15 13.51
CA ILE A 138 -6.04 -21.65 13.24
C ILE A 138 -5.22 -22.63 12.38
N ASP A 139 -5.33 -23.96 12.63
CA ASP A 139 -4.65 -24.99 11.84
C ASP A 139 -5.07 -25.01 10.36
N GLN A 140 -6.29 -24.57 10.04
CA GLN A 140 -6.74 -24.44 8.66
C GLN A 140 -6.29 -23.13 8.01
N LEU A 141 -6.16 -22.07 8.79
CA LEU A 141 -5.73 -20.76 8.29
C LEU A 141 -4.24 -20.72 7.97
N THR A 142 -3.44 -21.51 8.71
CA THR A 142 -1.98 -21.56 8.56
C THR A 142 -1.49 -22.80 7.79
N MET A 143 -2.38 -23.53 7.11
CA MET A 143 -1.97 -24.64 6.22
C MET A 143 -0.93 -24.18 5.20
N SER A 144 0.08 -25.04 4.94
CA SER A 144 1.14 -24.76 3.97
C SER A 144 1.51 -26.04 3.21
N ALA A 145 2.46 -25.95 2.31
CA ALA A 145 3.03 -27.13 1.66
C ALA A 145 3.70 -28.06 2.69
N SER A 146 4.38 -27.48 3.68
CA SER A 146 5.12 -28.16 4.73
C SER A 146 5.01 -27.39 6.04
N PRO A 147 5.40 -27.99 7.19
CA PRO A 147 5.59 -27.24 8.41
C PRO A 147 6.66 -26.17 8.22
N ASN A 148 6.26 -24.90 8.39
CA ASN A 148 7.12 -23.74 8.19
C ASN A 148 6.89 -22.74 9.32
N PRO A 149 7.88 -21.88 9.67
CA PRO A 149 7.65 -20.77 10.59
C PRO A 149 6.60 -19.80 9.99
N ASN A 150 5.65 -19.37 10.80
CA ASN A 150 4.71 -18.32 10.38
C ASN A 150 5.45 -17.00 10.17
N ARG A 151 4.97 -16.18 9.23
CA ARG A 151 5.57 -14.87 8.92
C ARG A 151 5.51 -13.89 10.10
N TRP A 152 4.45 -13.99 10.91
CA TRP A 152 4.09 -12.97 11.92
C TRP A 152 4.25 -13.45 13.36
N SER A 153 4.19 -14.78 13.62
CA SER A 153 4.26 -15.36 14.96
C SER A 153 5.24 -16.53 15.01
N ASP A 154 6.10 -16.55 16.02
CA ASP A 154 6.99 -17.67 16.30
C ASP A 154 6.27 -18.81 17.04
N LYS A 155 5.08 -18.54 17.61
CA LYS A 155 4.31 -19.50 18.42
C LYS A 155 3.32 -20.33 17.60
N VAL A 156 3.02 -19.92 16.38
CA VAL A 156 1.97 -20.55 15.54
C VAL A 156 2.59 -20.97 14.20
N PRO A 157 3.32 -22.09 14.15
CA PRO A 157 3.86 -22.60 12.89
C PRO A 157 2.75 -23.06 11.95
N SER A 158 3.04 -23.13 10.65
CA SER A 158 2.16 -23.77 9.70
C SER A 158 2.23 -25.31 9.81
N ARG A 159 1.18 -25.99 9.33
CA ARG A 159 1.20 -27.43 9.11
C ARG A 159 1.11 -27.77 7.62
N ALA A 160 1.55 -28.97 7.27
CA ALA A 160 1.38 -29.49 5.91
C ALA A 160 -0.12 -29.74 5.62
N MET A 161 -0.57 -29.40 4.42
CA MET A 161 -1.87 -29.88 3.89
C MET A 161 -1.79 -31.37 3.59
N THR A 162 -2.88 -32.09 3.81
CA THR A 162 -3.05 -33.46 3.33
C THR A 162 -3.39 -33.44 1.83
N VAL A 163 -3.16 -34.57 1.15
CA VAL A 163 -3.52 -34.72 -0.26
C VAL A 163 -5.04 -34.57 -0.48
N ASP A 164 -5.85 -35.03 0.46
CA ASP A 164 -7.31 -34.88 0.38
C ASP A 164 -7.75 -33.42 0.51
N GLU A 165 -7.15 -32.65 1.42
CA GLU A 165 -7.39 -31.19 1.50
C GLU A 165 -7.00 -30.49 0.19
N ILE A 166 -5.89 -30.86 -0.46
CA ILE A 166 -5.51 -30.32 -1.77
C ILE A 166 -6.59 -30.59 -2.81
N LYS A 167 -7.09 -31.83 -2.88
CA LYS A 167 -8.16 -32.20 -3.82
C LYS A 167 -9.48 -31.47 -3.55
N GLU A 168 -9.84 -31.27 -2.28
CA GLU A 168 -11.01 -30.45 -1.91
C GLU A 168 -10.89 -29.03 -2.39
N PHE A 169 -9.72 -28.42 -2.27
CA PHE A 169 -9.45 -27.07 -2.79
C PHE A 169 -9.56 -27.01 -4.31
N ILE A 170 -8.96 -27.97 -5.04
CA ILE A 170 -9.06 -28.05 -6.51
C ILE A 170 -10.52 -28.11 -6.95
N TYR A 171 -11.31 -29.00 -6.34
CA TYR A 171 -12.74 -29.09 -6.61
C TYR A 171 -13.48 -27.77 -6.32
N ALA A 172 -13.19 -27.14 -5.17
CA ALA A 172 -13.82 -25.89 -4.78
C ALA A 172 -13.48 -24.71 -5.73
N PHE A 173 -12.26 -24.66 -6.26
CA PHE A 173 -11.89 -23.68 -7.30
C PHE A 173 -12.72 -23.87 -8.56
N GLY A 174 -12.85 -25.09 -9.06
CA GLY A 174 -13.68 -25.40 -10.22
C GLY A 174 -15.15 -25.01 -10.01
N GLN A 175 -15.75 -25.40 -8.87
CA GLN A 175 -17.14 -25.05 -8.57
C GLN A 175 -17.35 -23.54 -8.40
N THR A 176 -16.40 -22.85 -7.77
CA THR A 176 -16.48 -21.39 -7.60
C THR A 176 -16.37 -20.68 -8.94
N ALA A 177 -15.46 -21.09 -9.81
CA ALA A 177 -15.31 -20.54 -11.16
C ALA A 177 -16.59 -20.76 -12.00
N LYS A 178 -17.23 -21.93 -11.87
CA LYS A 178 -18.53 -22.21 -12.50
C LYS A 178 -19.61 -21.23 -12.04
N MET A 179 -19.72 -20.99 -10.73
CA MET A 179 -20.65 -20.00 -10.18
C MET A 179 -20.36 -18.57 -10.67
N CYS A 180 -19.07 -18.19 -10.81
CA CYS A 180 -18.67 -16.93 -11.41
C CYS A 180 -19.13 -16.82 -12.86
N LYS A 181 -18.89 -17.84 -13.68
CA LYS A 181 -19.32 -17.91 -15.09
C LYS A 181 -20.85 -17.78 -15.21
N GLU A 182 -21.61 -18.52 -14.41
CA GLU A 182 -23.09 -18.48 -14.39
C GLU A 182 -23.62 -17.09 -13.95
N ALA A 183 -22.86 -16.34 -13.15
CA ALA A 183 -23.18 -14.97 -12.78
C ALA A 183 -22.74 -13.91 -13.83
N GLY A 184 -22.16 -14.34 -14.97
CA GLY A 184 -21.75 -13.46 -16.05
C GLY A 184 -20.34 -12.84 -15.88
N VAL A 185 -19.52 -13.37 -14.96
CA VAL A 185 -18.12 -12.95 -14.80
C VAL A 185 -17.31 -13.40 -16.02
N ASP A 186 -16.52 -12.50 -16.59
CA ASP A 186 -15.81 -12.72 -17.87
C ASP A 186 -14.66 -13.73 -17.77
N GLY A 187 -14.11 -13.97 -16.59
CA GLY A 187 -13.04 -14.92 -16.30
C GLY A 187 -12.73 -14.98 -14.82
N VAL A 188 -11.78 -15.81 -14.43
CA VAL A 188 -11.27 -15.84 -13.05
C VAL A 188 -9.76 -15.65 -13.05
N GLU A 189 -9.23 -15.05 -11.98
CA GLU A 189 -7.81 -15.04 -11.70
C GLU A 189 -7.52 -15.93 -10.51
N ILE A 190 -6.53 -16.78 -10.61
CA ILE A 190 -6.07 -17.60 -9.49
C ILE A 190 -4.96 -16.84 -8.77
N HIS A 191 -5.18 -16.55 -7.49
CA HIS A 191 -4.19 -15.96 -6.62
C HIS A 191 -3.26 -17.07 -6.10
N ALA A 192 -2.30 -17.43 -6.93
CA ALA A 192 -1.59 -18.67 -6.76
C ALA A 192 -0.09 -18.48 -6.48
N VAL A 193 0.68 -18.36 -7.52
CA VAL A 193 2.13 -18.37 -7.50
C VAL A 193 2.63 -16.95 -7.24
N HIS A 194 2.21 -16.41 -6.08
CA HIS A 194 2.34 -14.97 -5.79
C HIS A 194 2.52 -14.69 -4.29
N GLU A 195 3.42 -13.78 -3.96
CA GLU A 195 3.68 -13.18 -2.64
C GLU A 195 3.94 -14.18 -1.50
N GLY A 196 4.23 -15.44 -1.77
CA GLY A 196 4.37 -16.45 -0.73
C GLY A 196 3.05 -16.83 -0.06
N TYR A 197 1.90 -16.68 -0.74
CA TYR A 197 0.61 -17.22 -0.32
C TYR A 197 0.59 -18.75 -0.42
N LEU A 198 -0.51 -19.38 0.00
CA LEU A 198 -0.56 -20.83 0.14
C LEU A 198 -0.10 -21.60 -1.12
N LEU A 199 -0.58 -21.24 -2.30
CA LEU A 199 -0.19 -21.94 -3.53
C LEU A 199 1.27 -21.67 -3.91
N ASP A 200 1.78 -20.46 -3.66
CA ASP A 200 3.19 -20.13 -3.90
C ASP A 200 4.14 -20.89 -2.94
N GLN A 201 3.67 -21.18 -1.70
CA GLN A 201 4.42 -22.02 -0.76
C GLN A 201 4.63 -23.45 -1.26
N PHE A 202 3.77 -23.95 -2.17
CA PHE A 202 3.97 -25.22 -2.84
C PHE A 202 5.06 -25.12 -3.92
N THR A 203 5.21 -24.01 -4.59
CA THR A 203 6.14 -23.87 -5.73
C THR A 203 7.59 -23.66 -5.33
N MET A 204 7.86 -23.02 -4.18
CA MET A 204 9.20 -22.68 -3.73
C MET A 204 9.86 -23.81 -2.94
N LYS A 205 11.11 -24.15 -3.27
CA LYS A 205 11.86 -25.24 -2.61
C LYS A 205 12.02 -25.05 -1.11
N TYR A 206 12.27 -23.82 -0.64
CA TYR A 206 12.54 -23.58 0.78
C TYR A 206 11.29 -23.69 1.67
N THR A 207 10.09 -23.58 1.09
CA THR A 207 8.80 -23.74 1.81
C THR A 207 8.15 -25.10 1.57
N ASN A 208 8.54 -25.83 0.51
CA ASN A 208 7.98 -27.13 0.15
C ASN A 208 9.00 -28.24 0.33
N GLN A 209 8.90 -28.96 1.44
CA GLN A 209 9.71 -30.12 1.81
C GLN A 209 8.93 -31.44 1.66
N ARG A 210 7.87 -31.47 0.84
CA ARG A 210 7.04 -32.67 0.64
C ARG A 210 7.80 -33.72 -0.17
N THR A 211 7.48 -34.99 0.12
CA THR A 211 8.01 -36.17 -0.58
C THR A 211 6.95 -36.89 -1.41
N ASP A 212 5.73 -36.39 -1.42
CA ASP A 212 4.63 -36.91 -2.25
C ASP A 212 4.60 -36.20 -3.64
N GLN A 213 3.54 -36.44 -4.41
CA GLN A 213 3.34 -35.90 -5.76
C GLN A 213 3.24 -34.37 -5.86
N TYR A 214 3.20 -33.65 -4.76
CA TYR A 214 3.16 -32.18 -4.67
C TYR A 214 4.49 -31.57 -4.21
N GLY A 215 5.57 -32.36 -4.14
CA GLY A 215 6.89 -31.90 -3.70
C GLY A 215 8.05 -32.50 -4.50
N GLY A 216 9.25 -32.01 -4.26
CA GLY A 216 10.48 -32.46 -4.94
C GLY A 216 10.70 -31.76 -6.27
N SER A 217 10.40 -32.39 -7.41
CA SER A 217 10.64 -31.83 -8.76
C SER A 217 9.81 -30.57 -9.02
N ILE A 218 10.23 -29.79 -10.03
CA ILE A 218 9.48 -28.59 -10.42
C ILE A 218 8.04 -28.92 -10.86
N GLU A 219 7.84 -30.00 -11.60
CA GLU A 219 6.52 -30.46 -12.07
C GLU A 219 5.62 -30.78 -10.86
N ASN A 220 6.14 -31.41 -9.84
CA ASN A 220 5.39 -31.72 -8.63
C ASN A 220 5.08 -30.48 -7.80
N ARG A 221 6.02 -29.57 -7.66
CA ARG A 221 5.80 -28.32 -6.92
C ARG A 221 4.75 -27.40 -7.58
N TYR A 222 4.66 -27.40 -8.90
CA TYR A 222 3.67 -26.63 -9.64
C TYR A 222 2.38 -27.42 -9.94
N ARG A 223 2.28 -28.69 -9.54
CA ARG A 223 1.12 -29.55 -9.77
C ARG A 223 -0.19 -28.94 -9.23
N PHE A 224 -0.18 -28.35 -8.05
CA PHE A 224 -1.39 -27.82 -7.45
C PHE A 224 -2.01 -26.68 -8.27
N PRO A 225 -1.33 -25.59 -8.63
CA PRO A 225 -1.88 -24.58 -9.53
C PRO A 225 -2.23 -25.11 -10.92
N ILE A 226 -1.51 -26.12 -11.44
CA ILE A 226 -1.83 -26.79 -12.71
C ILE A 226 -3.14 -27.58 -12.63
N GLU A 227 -3.36 -28.34 -11.59
CA GLU A 227 -4.61 -29.10 -11.38
C GLU A 227 -5.81 -28.15 -11.16
N ILE A 228 -5.62 -26.99 -10.56
CA ILE A 228 -6.67 -25.97 -10.42
C ILE A 228 -7.14 -25.47 -11.79
N VAL A 229 -6.24 -25.03 -12.68
CA VAL A 229 -6.65 -24.52 -13.99
C VAL A 229 -7.30 -25.61 -14.83
N LYS A 230 -6.79 -26.83 -14.77
CA LYS A 230 -7.39 -27.98 -15.48
C LYS A 230 -8.82 -28.29 -14.98
N GLU A 231 -9.07 -28.25 -13.67
CA GLU A 231 -10.42 -28.44 -13.12
C GLU A 231 -11.35 -27.30 -13.54
N ILE A 232 -10.89 -26.05 -13.53
CA ILE A 232 -11.67 -24.91 -14.01
C ILE A 232 -12.02 -25.06 -15.49
N LYS A 233 -11.05 -25.37 -16.36
CA LYS A 233 -11.30 -25.58 -17.79
C LYS A 233 -12.27 -26.73 -18.03
N LYS A 234 -12.15 -27.83 -17.30
CA LYS A 234 -13.06 -28.97 -17.36
C LYS A 234 -14.52 -28.60 -17.05
N VAL A 235 -14.77 -27.78 -16.00
CA VAL A 235 -16.15 -27.45 -15.57
C VAL A 235 -16.71 -26.19 -16.23
N CYS A 236 -15.86 -25.27 -16.66
CA CYS A 236 -16.27 -24.01 -17.29
C CYS A 236 -16.12 -24.03 -18.83
N GLY A 237 -15.42 -25.03 -19.41
CA GLY A 237 -15.04 -25.09 -20.82
C GLY A 237 -13.69 -24.44 -21.08
N GLU A 238 -13.02 -24.93 -22.14
CA GLU A 238 -11.67 -24.50 -22.52
C GLU A 238 -11.55 -22.99 -22.83
N ASP A 239 -12.63 -22.39 -23.35
CA ASP A 239 -12.68 -20.99 -23.73
C ASP A 239 -12.87 -20.01 -22.56
N TYR A 240 -13.18 -20.50 -21.34
CA TYR A 240 -13.36 -19.61 -20.21
C TYR A 240 -12.02 -19.09 -19.70
N PRO A 241 -11.75 -17.76 -19.72
CA PRO A 241 -10.45 -17.20 -19.38
C PRO A 241 -10.04 -17.46 -17.93
N VAL A 242 -8.80 -17.92 -17.74
CA VAL A 242 -8.20 -18.13 -16.42
C VAL A 242 -6.86 -17.40 -16.37
N SER A 243 -6.79 -16.34 -15.61
CA SER A 243 -5.57 -15.60 -15.32
C SER A 243 -4.85 -16.17 -14.10
N LEU A 244 -3.55 -15.95 -14.01
CA LEU A 244 -2.74 -16.29 -12.85
C LEU A 244 -2.06 -15.04 -12.30
N ARG A 245 -2.23 -14.78 -11.01
CA ARG A 245 -1.37 -13.83 -10.31
C ARG A 245 -0.01 -14.47 -10.04
N TYR A 246 1.07 -13.85 -10.52
CA TYR A 246 2.38 -14.49 -10.63
C TYR A 246 3.51 -13.58 -10.14
N SER A 247 4.28 -14.02 -9.11
CA SER A 247 5.54 -13.39 -8.76
C SER A 247 6.66 -13.95 -9.63
N VAL A 248 7.29 -13.11 -10.45
CA VAL A 248 8.35 -13.52 -11.39
C VAL A 248 9.56 -14.00 -10.62
N VAL A 249 10.09 -13.17 -9.72
CA VAL A 249 11.21 -13.52 -8.83
C VAL A 249 10.80 -13.29 -7.39
N SER A 250 11.10 -14.23 -6.51
CA SER A 250 10.69 -14.17 -5.09
C SER A 250 11.40 -13.07 -4.31
N LYS A 251 12.60 -12.66 -4.71
CA LYS A 251 13.42 -11.61 -4.08
C LYS A 251 13.68 -11.87 -2.60
N THR A 252 13.89 -13.16 -2.21
CA THR A 252 14.03 -13.57 -0.82
C THR A 252 15.31 -14.36 -0.54
N LYS A 253 15.94 -14.06 0.62
CA LYS A 253 17.11 -14.74 1.16
C LYS A 253 16.75 -15.82 2.20
N GLY A 254 15.46 -15.98 2.48
CA GLY A 254 14.94 -16.91 3.49
C GLY A 254 13.73 -16.37 4.22
N PHE A 255 13.29 -17.07 5.24
CA PHE A 255 12.16 -16.65 6.05
C PHE A 255 12.39 -15.27 6.68
N ARG A 256 11.47 -14.33 6.41
CA ARG A 256 11.49 -12.94 6.90
C ARG A 256 12.68 -12.11 6.42
N LYS A 257 13.36 -12.51 5.33
CA LYS A 257 14.55 -11.84 4.81
C LYS A 257 14.39 -11.58 3.31
N GLY A 258 14.06 -10.35 2.94
CA GLY A 258 14.03 -9.91 1.56
C GLY A 258 15.41 -9.48 1.05
N ALA A 259 15.55 -9.36 -0.27
CA ALA A 259 16.69 -8.75 -0.93
C ALA A 259 16.33 -7.35 -1.42
N LEU A 260 17.17 -6.36 -1.15
CA LEU A 260 16.98 -5.00 -1.61
C LEU A 260 17.32 -4.84 -3.10
N PRO A 261 16.78 -3.81 -3.79
CA PRO A 261 17.20 -3.52 -5.15
C PRO A 261 18.72 -3.33 -5.25
N GLY A 262 19.35 -4.04 -6.21
CA GLY A 262 20.80 -3.98 -6.43
C GLY A 262 21.66 -4.75 -5.43
N GLU A 263 21.04 -5.46 -4.47
CA GLU A 263 21.77 -6.34 -3.55
C GLU A 263 22.24 -7.61 -4.27
N ASP A 264 23.50 -8.00 -4.04
CA ASP A 264 24.00 -9.32 -4.44
C ASP A 264 23.59 -10.35 -3.38
N TYR A 265 22.80 -11.34 -3.77
CA TYR A 265 22.24 -12.34 -2.86
C TYR A 265 21.98 -13.68 -3.56
N VAL A 266 21.81 -14.73 -2.76
CA VAL A 266 21.37 -16.04 -3.25
C VAL A 266 19.84 -16.13 -3.08
N GLU A 267 19.13 -16.24 -4.20
CA GLU A 267 17.68 -16.46 -4.19
C GLU A 267 17.35 -17.87 -3.70
N VAL A 268 16.54 -17.96 -2.63
CA VAL A 268 16.11 -19.26 -2.08
C VAL A 268 14.70 -19.65 -2.51
N GLY A 269 13.93 -18.68 -3.03
CA GLY A 269 12.60 -18.88 -3.59
C GLY A 269 12.65 -19.27 -5.08
N ARG A 270 11.90 -18.56 -5.89
CA ARG A 270 11.90 -18.69 -7.35
C ARG A 270 12.82 -17.65 -7.95
N ASP A 271 13.86 -18.11 -8.66
CA ASP A 271 14.71 -17.26 -9.49
C ASP A 271 14.13 -17.11 -10.92
N MET A 272 14.81 -16.33 -11.76
CA MET A 272 14.36 -16.07 -13.14
C MET A 272 14.37 -17.34 -14.00
N GLU A 273 15.33 -18.23 -13.84
CA GLU A 273 15.42 -19.45 -14.64
C GLU A 273 14.29 -20.42 -14.31
N GLU A 274 14.02 -20.65 -13.02
CA GLU A 274 12.86 -21.44 -12.60
C GLU A 274 11.54 -20.75 -13.04
N SER A 275 11.49 -19.42 -12.98
CA SER A 275 10.32 -18.63 -13.37
C SER A 275 9.97 -18.83 -14.85
N LYS A 276 10.96 -18.80 -15.75
CA LYS A 276 10.76 -19.03 -17.19
C LYS A 276 10.20 -20.43 -17.49
N ILE A 277 10.75 -21.45 -16.83
CA ILE A 277 10.28 -22.84 -16.98
C ILE A 277 8.84 -22.94 -16.45
N ALA A 278 8.59 -22.42 -15.27
CA ALA A 278 7.28 -22.47 -14.62
C ALA A 278 6.20 -21.73 -15.42
N ALA A 279 6.50 -20.55 -15.94
CA ALA A 279 5.58 -19.77 -16.75
C ALA A 279 5.14 -20.53 -18.00
N LYS A 280 6.07 -21.20 -18.69
CA LYS A 280 5.75 -22.06 -19.83
C LYS A 280 4.87 -23.24 -19.44
N MET A 281 5.20 -23.93 -18.34
CA MET A 281 4.37 -25.05 -17.82
C MET A 281 2.94 -24.60 -17.48
N LEU A 282 2.80 -23.41 -16.88
CA LEU A 282 1.51 -22.85 -16.50
C LEU A 282 0.68 -22.42 -17.72
N GLN A 283 1.31 -21.81 -18.73
CA GLN A 283 0.68 -21.52 -20.01
C GLN A 283 0.18 -22.82 -20.68
N ASP A 284 1.03 -23.83 -20.76
CA ASP A 284 0.71 -25.12 -21.42
C ASP A 284 -0.38 -25.91 -20.64
N ALA A 285 -0.56 -25.60 -19.35
CA ALA A 285 -1.62 -26.17 -18.52
C ALA A 285 -2.99 -25.50 -18.74
N GLY A 286 -3.05 -24.31 -19.38
CA GLY A 286 -4.29 -23.62 -19.74
C GLY A 286 -4.52 -22.26 -19.10
N TYR A 287 -3.52 -21.64 -18.46
CA TYR A 287 -3.61 -20.24 -18.06
C TYR A 287 -3.55 -19.32 -19.30
N ASP A 288 -4.39 -18.29 -19.32
CA ASP A 288 -4.56 -17.38 -20.47
C ASP A 288 -3.87 -16.02 -20.27
N MET A 289 -3.38 -15.69 -19.07
CA MET A 289 -2.68 -14.46 -18.76
C MET A 289 -1.83 -14.63 -17.49
N LEU A 290 -0.69 -13.98 -17.44
CA LEU A 290 0.12 -13.78 -16.23
C LEU A 290 0.02 -12.33 -15.77
N ASN A 291 -0.57 -12.11 -14.60
CA ASN A 291 -0.63 -10.82 -13.93
C ASN A 291 0.54 -10.74 -12.94
N SER A 292 1.63 -10.07 -13.35
CA SER A 292 2.97 -10.29 -12.83
C SER A 292 3.51 -9.11 -12.02
N ASP A 293 4.28 -9.44 -11.00
CA ASP A 293 5.17 -8.59 -10.23
C ASP A 293 6.29 -9.41 -9.58
N ASN A 294 6.94 -8.92 -8.52
CA ASN A 294 7.98 -9.61 -7.78
C ASN A 294 7.67 -9.68 -6.28
N GLY A 295 8.41 -10.55 -5.61
CA GLY A 295 8.48 -10.57 -4.17
C GLY A 295 7.55 -11.58 -3.50
N THR A 296 7.74 -11.68 -2.20
CA THR A 296 6.95 -12.49 -1.28
C THR A 296 6.68 -11.70 0.00
N TYR A 297 5.90 -12.22 0.92
CA TYR A 297 5.75 -11.62 2.25
C TYR A 297 7.06 -11.61 3.07
N ASP A 298 8.05 -12.40 2.69
CA ASP A 298 9.39 -12.31 3.27
C ASP A 298 10.21 -11.15 2.67
N ALA A 299 9.84 -10.67 1.46
CA ALA A 299 10.38 -9.51 0.76
C ALA A 299 9.28 -8.46 0.48
N TRP A 300 8.57 -8.03 1.51
CA TRP A 300 7.32 -7.27 1.42
C TRP A 300 7.39 -6.00 0.59
N TYR A 301 8.52 -5.30 0.60
CA TYR A 301 8.69 -4.07 -0.18
C TYR A 301 8.80 -4.29 -1.71
N TRP A 302 8.96 -5.53 -2.19
CA TRP A 302 8.81 -5.88 -3.60
C TRP A 302 7.35 -6.14 -3.97
N ALA A 303 6.65 -6.91 -3.14
CA ALA A 303 5.24 -7.21 -3.34
C ALA A 303 4.36 -5.95 -3.21
N HIS A 304 4.74 -5.04 -2.31
CA HIS A 304 4.04 -3.78 -2.04
C HIS A 304 5.02 -2.61 -2.08
N PRO A 305 5.49 -2.17 -3.28
CA PRO A 305 6.57 -1.21 -3.37
C PRO A 305 6.27 0.13 -2.68
N PRO A 306 7.02 0.51 -1.62
CA PRO A 306 6.93 1.81 -0.96
C PRO A 306 7.58 2.91 -1.79
N VAL A 307 7.54 4.14 -1.26
CA VAL A 307 8.13 5.32 -1.92
C VAL A 307 9.64 5.17 -2.19
N TYR A 308 10.34 4.37 -1.40
CA TYR A 308 11.79 4.11 -1.54
C TYR A 308 12.14 3.18 -2.70
N MET A 309 11.20 2.37 -3.17
CA MET A 309 11.43 1.50 -4.32
C MET A 309 11.42 2.30 -5.63
N PRO A 310 12.24 1.94 -6.62
CA PRO A 310 12.22 2.60 -7.92
C PRO A 310 10.83 2.56 -8.57
N GLN A 311 10.50 3.57 -9.37
CA GLN A 311 9.36 3.46 -10.30
C GLN A 311 9.63 2.33 -11.29
N ASN A 312 8.57 1.62 -11.70
CA ASN A 312 8.64 0.50 -12.64
C ASN A 312 9.53 -0.66 -12.16
N CYS A 313 9.65 -0.86 -10.83
CA CYS A 313 10.63 -1.76 -10.22
C CYS A 313 10.52 -3.22 -10.64
N ASN A 314 9.41 -3.65 -11.24
CA ASN A 314 9.18 -5.03 -11.68
C ASN A 314 9.21 -5.18 -13.22
N LEU A 315 9.42 -4.07 -13.96
CA LEU A 315 9.25 -4.08 -15.42
C LEU A 315 10.27 -4.99 -16.12
N GLU A 316 11.55 -4.88 -15.76
CA GLU A 316 12.63 -5.67 -16.35
C GLU A 316 12.39 -7.18 -16.20
N ASP A 317 12.00 -7.64 -15.02
CA ASP A 317 11.72 -9.05 -14.78
C ASP A 317 10.47 -9.52 -15.56
N CYS A 318 9.44 -8.67 -15.71
CA CYS A 318 8.26 -8.97 -16.53
C CYS A 318 8.59 -9.01 -18.03
N GLU A 319 9.47 -8.13 -18.51
CA GLU A 319 9.97 -8.16 -19.89
C GLU A 319 10.74 -9.46 -20.21
N GLU A 320 11.57 -9.93 -19.27
CA GLU A 320 12.27 -11.22 -19.40
C GLU A 320 11.29 -12.40 -19.41
N LEU A 321 10.24 -12.35 -18.58
CA LEU A 321 9.20 -13.38 -18.56
C LEU A 321 8.44 -13.43 -19.90
N LYS A 322 8.10 -12.28 -20.47
CA LYS A 322 7.36 -12.18 -21.73
C LYS A 322 8.08 -12.84 -22.90
N LYS A 323 9.40 -12.93 -22.88
CA LYS A 323 10.17 -13.58 -23.96
C LYS A 323 9.92 -15.08 -24.11
N VAL A 324 9.39 -15.74 -23.07
CA VAL A 324 9.22 -17.21 -23.04
C VAL A 324 7.76 -17.65 -23.05
N VAL A 325 6.80 -16.74 -23.01
CA VAL A 325 5.36 -17.06 -23.05
C VAL A 325 4.66 -16.34 -24.19
N ASP A 326 3.65 -17.00 -24.76
CA ASP A 326 2.82 -16.45 -25.83
C ASP A 326 1.59 -15.72 -25.28
N ILE A 327 1.14 -16.10 -24.07
CA ILE A 327 0.02 -15.47 -23.37
C ILE A 327 0.37 -14.06 -22.90
N PRO A 328 -0.63 -13.18 -22.71
CA PRO A 328 -0.42 -11.84 -22.20
C PRO A 328 0.28 -11.80 -20.85
N VAL A 329 1.20 -10.83 -20.69
CA VAL A 329 1.88 -10.49 -19.44
C VAL A 329 1.49 -9.07 -19.04
N VAL A 330 0.84 -8.92 -17.88
CA VAL A 330 0.55 -7.64 -17.23
C VAL A 330 1.62 -7.38 -16.20
N CYS A 331 2.21 -6.19 -16.20
CA CYS A 331 3.21 -5.79 -15.20
C CYS A 331 2.63 -4.82 -14.18
N ALA A 332 2.80 -5.12 -12.89
CA ALA A 332 2.46 -4.26 -11.77
C ALA A 332 3.72 -3.92 -10.92
N GLY A 333 3.69 -2.81 -10.19
CA GLY A 333 4.78 -2.39 -9.30
C GLY A 333 5.28 -0.97 -9.57
N ARG A 334 4.61 0.05 -9.03
CA ARG A 334 4.90 1.47 -9.26
C ARG A 334 5.01 1.85 -10.75
N MET A 335 4.25 1.16 -11.60
CA MET A 335 4.26 1.43 -13.05
C MET A 335 3.81 2.87 -13.34
N THR A 336 4.59 3.55 -14.20
CA THR A 336 4.19 4.83 -14.78
C THR A 336 3.49 4.62 -16.13
N PRO A 337 2.50 5.45 -16.49
CA PRO A 337 1.82 5.32 -17.79
C PRO A 337 2.78 5.40 -18.98
N GLU A 338 3.83 6.23 -18.89
CA GLU A 338 4.85 6.41 -19.93
C GLU A 338 5.67 5.14 -20.16
N ALA A 339 6.21 4.57 -19.08
CA ALA A 339 7.02 3.34 -19.17
C ALA A 339 6.16 2.16 -19.66
N ALA A 340 4.92 2.05 -19.17
CA ALA A 340 4.00 1.01 -19.61
C ALA A 340 3.62 1.16 -21.08
N ALA A 341 3.29 2.38 -21.52
CA ALA A 341 2.95 2.65 -22.92
C ALA A 341 4.10 2.29 -23.87
N LYS A 342 5.34 2.65 -23.49
CA LYS A 342 6.53 2.32 -24.25
C LYS A 342 6.76 0.80 -24.31
N ALA A 343 6.72 0.11 -23.18
CA ALA A 343 6.95 -1.34 -23.12
C ALA A 343 5.88 -2.13 -23.89
N ILE A 344 4.61 -1.68 -23.87
CA ILE A 344 3.52 -2.26 -24.65
C ILE A 344 3.75 -2.03 -26.15
N ALA A 345 4.12 -0.81 -26.57
CA ALA A 345 4.39 -0.50 -27.97
C ALA A 345 5.56 -1.32 -28.53
N GLU A 346 6.54 -1.64 -27.69
CA GLU A 346 7.71 -2.48 -28.03
C GLU A 346 7.42 -4.00 -27.90
N GLY A 347 6.22 -4.40 -27.49
CA GLY A 347 5.84 -5.82 -27.31
C GLY A 347 6.52 -6.52 -26.14
N LYS A 348 7.04 -5.75 -25.17
CA LYS A 348 7.76 -6.26 -24.00
C LYS A 348 6.84 -6.70 -22.87
N ILE A 349 5.66 -6.10 -22.77
CA ILE A 349 4.54 -6.49 -21.91
C ILE A 349 3.24 -6.24 -22.68
N ASP A 350 2.11 -6.76 -22.20
CA ASP A 350 0.81 -6.60 -22.86
C ASP A 350 -0.15 -5.67 -22.13
N GLY A 351 0.05 -5.44 -20.84
CA GLY A 351 -0.82 -4.57 -20.05
C GLY A 351 -0.13 -3.94 -18.85
N MET A 352 -0.67 -2.80 -18.43
CA MET A 352 -0.27 -2.06 -17.24
C MET A 352 -1.15 -2.44 -16.06
N GLY A 353 -0.58 -3.09 -15.05
CA GLY A 353 -1.23 -3.40 -13.78
C GLY A 353 -1.14 -2.24 -12.81
N VAL A 354 -2.28 -1.76 -12.34
CA VAL A 354 -2.38 -0.63 -11.40
C VAL A 354 -3.33 -0.98 -10.26
N ALA A 355 -2.93 -0.67 -9.04
CA ALA A 355 -3.76 -0.89 -7.86
C ALA A 355 -4.05 0.42 -7.11
N ARG A 356 -3.07 0.91 -6.37
CA ARG A 356 -3.23 2.02 -5.41
C ARG A 356 -3.63 3.35 -6.03
N GLN A 357 -3.25 3.63 -7.29
CA GLN A 357 -3.68 4.84 -7.99
C GLN A 357 -5.21 4.90 -8.14
N PHE A 358 -5.87 3.75 -8.32
CA PHE A 358 -7.33 3.68 -8.34
C PHE A 358 -8.00 3.98 -6.99
N LEU A 359 -7.26 3.82 -5.88
CA LEU A 359 -7.76 4.25 -4.57
C LEU A 359 -7.65 5.76 -4.40
N ALA A 360 -6.59 6.37 -4.92
CA ALA A 360 -6.37 7.81 -4.83
C ALA A 360 -7.31 8.59 -5.74
N ASP A 361 -7.42 8.20 -7.00
CA ASP A 361 -8.21 8.92 -8.02
C ASP A 361 -9.01 7.93 -8.89
N PRO A 362 -10.34 7.90 -8.77
CA PRO A 362 -11.19 7.03 -9.61
C PRO A 362 -11.15 7.41 -11.09
N GLU A 363 -10.90 8.68 -11.41
CA GLU A 363 -11.01 9.26 -12.75
C GLU A 363 -9.66 9.35 -13.48
N TRP A 364 -8.57 8.83 -12.88
CA TRP A 364 -7.22 9.05 -13.39
C TRP A 364 -7.03 8.63 -14.87
N ILE A 365 -7.69 7.54 -15.31
CA ILE A 365 -7.64 7.10 -16.72
C ILE A 365 -8.37 8.11 -17.61
N THR A 366 -9.56 8.54 -17.22
CA THR A 366 -10.35 9.54 -17.96
C THR A 366 -9.58 10.85 -18.08
N LYS A 367 -8.93 11.29 -17.01
CA LYS A 367 -8.06 12.48 -17.00
C LYS A 367 -6.86 12.31 -17.94
N LEU A 368 -6.22 11.14 -17.92
CA LEU A 368 -5.11 10.81 -18.84
C LEU A 368 -5.57 10.85 -20.32
N MET A 369 -6.72 10.29 -20.63
CA MET A 369 -7.31 10.32 -21.98
C MET A 369 -7.65 11.73 -22.47
N GLN A 370 -7.89 12.66 -21.54
CA GLN A 370 -8.27 14.06 -21.81
C GLN A 370 -7.09 15.04 -21.75
N ASP A 371 -5.85 14.56 -21.66
CA ASP A 371 -4.63 15.35 -21.49
C ASP A 371 -4.65 16.24 -20.22
N ARG A 372 -5.28 15.75 -19.17
CA ARG A 372 -5.45 16.39 -17.86
C ARG A 372 -4.62 15.71 -16.77
N GLU A 373 -3.39 15.34 -17.06
CA GLU A 373 -2.51 14.64 -16.13
C GLU A 373 -2.30 15.42 -14.82
N SER A 374 -2.19 16.76 -14.90
CA SER A 374 -2.01 17.62 -13.73
C SER A 374 -3.23 17.66 -12.78
N ASP A 375 -4.39 17.11 -13.21
CA ASP A 375 -5.59 16.97 -12.39
C ASP A 375 -5.63 15.62 -11.63
N ILE A 376 -4.73 14.70 -11.94
CA ILE A 376 -4.68 13.39 -11.30
C ILE A 376 -4.15 13.51 -9.88
N LEU A 377 -4.94 13.11 -8.89
CA LEU A 377 -4.48 12.99 -7.52
C LEU A 377 -3.50 11.80 -7.43
N PRO A 378 -2.20 12.04 -7.18
CA PRO A 378 -1.21 10.97 -7.24
C PRO A 378 -1.28 10.03 -6.03
N CYS A 379 -1.05 8.74 -6.25
CA CYS A 379 -0.75 7.82 -5.15
C CYS A 379 0.70 8.02 -4.70
N ILE A 380 0.91 8.41 -3.45
CA ILE A 380 2.26 8.67 -2.88
C ILE A 380 2.94 7.44 -2.27
N CYS A 381 2.43 6.26 -2.49
CA CYS A 381 3.00 5.00 -1.98
C CYS A 381 3.24 4.95 -0.46
N CYS A 382 2.38 5.64 0.31
CA CYS A 382 2.48 5.72 1.78
C CYS A 382 2.00 4.46 2.50
N HIS A 383 1.19 3.62 1.88
CA HIS A 383 0.51 2.42 2.42
C HIS A 383 -0.39 2.66 3.65
N ASN A 384 -0.63 3.90 4.04
CA ASN A 384 -1.24 4.23 5.33
C ASN A 384 -2.75 3.90 5.42
N GLY A 385 -3.46 3.87 4.30
CA GLY A 385 -4.89 3.53 4.27
C GLY A 385 -5.17 2.19 3.58
N CYS A 386 -4.32 1.75 2.66
CA CYS A 386 -4.54 0.56 1.85
C CYS A 386 -3.87 -0.70 2.42
N PHE A 387 -2.67 -0.59 2.94
CA PHE A 387 -1.86 -1.73 3.44
C PHE A 387 -1.45 -1.59 4.91
N ASN A 388 -2.18 -0.83 5.69
CA ASN A 388 -1.95 -0.67 7.13
C ASN A 388 -2.29 -1.95 7.94
N MET A 389 -2.09 -3.12 7.35
CA MET A 389 -2.43 -4.43 7.95
C MET A 389 -1.19 -5.24 8.32
N ALA A 390 0.00 -4.72 8.02
CA ALA A 390 1.23 -5.45 8.26
C ALA A 390 1.57 -5.49 9.74
N HIS A 391 1.74 -6.69 10.27
CA HIS A 391 2.25 -6.92 11.61
C HIS A 391 3.77 -6.95 11.61
N TYR A 392 4.34 -6.45 12.70
CA TYR A 392 5.77 -6.49 12.94
C TYR A 392 6.04 -6.81 14.42
N ASN A 393 6.95 -7.74 14.71
CA ASN A 393 7.23 -8.20 16.07
C ASN A 393 8.11 -7.25 16.90
N GLY A 394 8.33 -6.01 16.46
CA GLY A 394 9.09 -4.99 17.17
C GLY A 394 8.22 -4.07 18.03
N VAL A 395 8.79 -2.92 18.38
CA VAL A 395 8.16 -1.92 19.27
C VAL A 395 6.90 -1.30 18.68
N ALA A 396 6.81 -1.22 17.36
CA ALA A 396 5.70 -0.59 16.63
C ALA A 396 4.78 -1.62 15.97
N ASN A 397 4.62 -2.76 16.59
CA ASN A 397 3.95 -3.91 16.00
C ASN A 397 2.43 -3.78 15.83
N ASP A 398 1.79 -2.89 16.58
CA ASP A 398 0.35 -2.75 16.53
C ASP A 398 -0.08 -1.74 15.47
N GLN A 399 -0.77 -2.23 14.46
CA GLN A 399 -1.48 -1.40 13.51
C GLN A 399 -2.91 -1.19 14.00
N ASP A 400 -3.40 0.05 13.95
CA ASP A 400 -4.82 0.31 14.17
C ASP A 400 -5.57 0.00 12.89
N LEU A 401 -6.28 -1.12 12.88
CA LEU A 401 -7.05 -1.61 11.74
C LEU A 401 -8.51 -1.16 11.76
N SER A 402 -8.93 -0.41 12.77
CA SER A 402 -10.34 -0.06 12.96
C SER A 402 -10.95 0.68 11.76
N ASP A 403 -10.19 1.57 11.13
CA ASP A 403 -10.62 2.34 9.95
C ASP A 403 -10.41 1.59 8.62
N THR A 404 -9.63 0.51 8.61
CA THR A 404 -9.33 -0.27 7.38
C THR A 404 -9.81 -1.71 7.49
N ALA A 405 -10.44 -2.10 8.59
CA ALA A 405 -10.95 -3.45 8.79
C ALA A 405 -11.92 -3.85 7.66
N GLY A 406 -11.59 -4.92 6.96
CA GLY A 406 -12.36 -5.45 5.86
C GLY A 406 -12.30 -4.70 4.54
N MET A 407 -11.95 -3.42 4.52
CA MET A 407 -12.00 -2.57 3.33
C MET A 407 -10.72 -1.74 3.18
N ALA A 408 -10.22 -1.62 1.95
CA ALA A 408 -9.14 -0.68 1.64
C ALA A 408 -9.62 0.77 1.78
N ARG A 409 -8.71 1.64 2.25
CA ARG A 409 -8.92 3.08 2.32
C ARG A 409 -7.76 3.80 1.64
N CYS A 410 -7.90 5.10 1.38
CA CYS A 410 -6.80 5.92 0.90
C CYS A 410 -6.52 7.05 1.89
N ALA A 411 -5.24 7.30 2.16
CA ALA A 411 -4.83 8.41 3.02
C ALA A 411 -5.22 9.78 2.42
N LEU A 412 -5.20 9.88 1.08
CA LEU A 412 -5.43 11.11 0.35
C LEU A 412 -6.88 11.29 -0.11
N ASN A 413 -7.65 10.20 -0.17
CA ASN A 413 -9.04 10.23 -0.65
C ASN A 413 -9.96 9.51 0.34
N PRO A 414 -10.52 10.22 1.31
CA PRO A 414 -11.44 9.65 2.30
C PRO A 414 -12.71 9.03 1.71
N HIS A 415 -13.16 9.48 0.53
CA HIS A 415 -14.33 8.93 -0.17
C HIS A 415 -14.15 7.44 -0.53
N THR A 416 -12.90 6.98 -0.71
CA THR A 416 -12.60 5.59 -1.10
C THR A 416 -13.15 4.60 -0.08
N MET A 417 -14.08 3.73 -0.52
CA MET A 417 -14.80 2.75 0.31
C MET A 417 -15.57 3.38 1.49
N GLN A 418 -15.91 4.67 1.37
CA GLN A 418 -16.71 5.43 2.34
C GLN A 418 -17.64 6.41 1.62
N SER A 419 -18.20 5.97 0.50
CA SER A 419 -18.98 6.81 -0.43
C SER A 419 -20.22 7.46 0.20
N LYS A 420 -20.77 6.88 1.25
CA LYS A 420 -21.90 7.45 1.99
C LYS A 420 -21.47 8.55 2.94
N LYS A 421 -20.37 8.34 3.67
CA LYS A 421 -19.89 9.30 4.68
C LYS A 421 -19.31 10.55 4.04
N TYR A 422 -18.51 10.38 2.99
CA TYR A 422 -17.73 11.47 2.39
C TYR A 422 -18.21 11.88 1.00
N LYS A 423 -19.52 11.79 0.75
CA LYS A 423 -20.12 12.30 -0.48
C LYS A 423 -20.19 13.84 -0.42
N ILE A 424 -19.44 14.52 -1.30
CA ILE A 424 -19.53 15.97 -1.42
C ILE A 424 -20.90 16.33 -2.02
N VAL A 425 -21.66 17.13 -1.26
CA VAL A 425 -22.99 17.64 -1.65
C VAL A 425 -22.99 19.15 -1.41
N PRO A 426 -23.46 19.96 -2.38
CA PRO A 426 -23.58 21.40 -2.20
C PRO A 426 -24.41 21.75 -0.95
N THR A 427 -23.95 22.75 -0.18
CA THR A 427 -24.69 23.24 0.98
C THR A 427 -25.82 24.17 0.55
N SER A 428 -26.93 24.12 1.28
CA SER A 428 -28.02 25.10 1.13
C SER A 428 -27.77 26.40 1.87
N LYS A 429 -26.72 26.45 2.70
CA LYS A 429 -26.36 27.63 3.52
C LYS A 429 -24.88 27.97 3.37
N PRO A 430 -24.48 28.61 2.25
CA PRO A 430 -23.12 29.06 2.05
C PRO A 430 -22.65 29.98 3.17
N LYS A 431 -21.43 29.78 3.63
CA LYS A 431 -20.77 30.56 4.69
C LYS A 431 -19.48 31.17 4.18
N LYS A 432 -19.02 32.24 4.82
CA LYS A 432 -17.66 32.75 4.68
C LYS A 432 -16.76 31.99 5.65
N ILE A 433 -15.69 31.37 5.14
CA ILE A 433 -14.76 30.56 5.92
C ILE A 433 -13.36 31.15 5.84
N ALA A 434 -12.76 31.44 6.98
CA ALA A 434 -11.36 31.82 7.09
C ALA A 434 -10.52 30.63 7.49
N VAL A 435 -9.57 30.21 6.66
CA VAL A 435 -8.61 29.14 6.93
C VAL A 435 -7.27 29.77 7.28
N ILE A 436 -6.75 29.51 8.47
CA ILE A 436 -5.47 30.05 8.95
C ILE A 436 -4.40 28.97 8.82
N GLY A 437 -3.54 29.13 7.81
CA GLY A 437 -2.47 28.20 7.41
C GLY A 437 -2.75 27.49 6.10
N GLY A 438 -1.83 27.66 5.13
CA GLY A 438 -1.86 27.06 3.79
C GLY A 438 -1.11 25.72 3.70
N GLY A 439 -1.02 24.97 4.80
CA GLY A 439 -0.53 23.59 4.78
C GLY A 439 -1.56 22.62 4.18
N ILE A 440 -1.23 21.32 4.12
CA ILE A 440 -2.11 20.29 3.52
C ILE A 440 -3.50 20.29 4.17
N GLY A 441 -3.58 20.34 5.50
CA GLY A 441 -4.87 20.38 6.20
C GLY A 441 -5.72 21.59 5.85
N GLY A 442 -5.12 22.78 5.80
CA GLY A 442 -5.80 24.01 5.44
C GLY A 442 -6.26 24.02 3.98
N MET A 443 -5.40 23.62 3.06
CA MET A 443 -5.75 23.49 1.63
C MET A 443 -6.88 22.48 1.41
N GLU A 444 -6.88 21.37 2.12
CA GLU A 444 -7.91 20.34 1.96
C GLU A 444 -9.26 20.79 2.51
N VAL A 445 -9.31 21.45 3.69
CA VAL A 445 -10.55 22.08 4.17
C VAL A 445 -11.06 23.10 3.15
N ALA A 446 -10.16 23.97 2.65
CA ALA A 446 -10.53 25.01 1.68
C ALA A 446 -11.11 24.41 0.40
N ARG A 447 -10.47 23.37 -0.15
CA ARG A 447 -10.91 22.66 -1.34
C ARG A 447 -12.30 22.04 -1.15
N VAL A 448 -12.47 21.23 -0.11
CA VAL A 448 -13.74 20.52 0.13
C VAL A 448 -14.87 21.48 0.46
N ALA A 449 -14.62 22.49 1.30
CA ALA A 449 -15.62 23.51 1.62
C ALA A 449 -16.05 24.33 0.38
N THR A 450 -15.10 24.68 -0.50
CA THR A 450 -15.42 25.37 -1.77
C THR A 450 -16.24 24.48 -2.70
N LEU A 451 -15.92 23.20 -2.83
CA LEU A 451 -16.71 22.23 -3.60
C LEU A 451 -18.13 22.06 -3.04
N ARG A 452 -18.34 22.30 -1.76
CA ARG A 452 -19.66 22.35 -1.14
C ARG A 452 -20.39 23.68 -1.31
N GLY A 453 -19.74 24.69 -1.89
CA GLY A 453 -20.34 26.01 -2.20
C GLY A 453 -20.09 27.09 -1.14
N HIS A 454 -19.18 26.87 -0.19
CA HIS A 454 -18.76 27.93 0.74
C HIS A 454 -17.78 28.90 0.07
N LYS A 455 -17.70 30.14 0.57
CA LYS A 455 -16.68 31.12 0.17
C LYS A 455 -15.50 31.03 1.14
N VAL A 456 -14.33 30.63 0.63
CA VAL A 456 -13.16 30.37 1.48
C VAL A 456 -12.02 31.33 1.16
N THR A 457 -11.35 31.83 2.21
CA THR A 457 -10.10 32.60 2.12
C THR A 457 -9.05 31.92 2.98
N ILE A 458 -7.87 31.63 2.41
CA ILE A 458 -6.71 31.10 3.12
C ILE A 458 -5.80 32.27 3.53
N TYR A 459 -5.39 32.29 4.81
CA TYR A 459 -4.39 33.23 5.34
C TYR A 459 -3.10 32.45 5.60
N GLU A 460 -2.06 32.73 4.82
CA GLU A 460 -0.77 32.04 4.90
C GLU A 460 0.35 33.03 5.27
N LYS A 461 1.09 32.71 6.34
CA LYS A 461 2.15 33.58 6.84
C LYS A 461 3.37 33.66 5.93
N SER A 462 3.61 32.62 5.14
CA SER A 462 4.73 32.55 4.17
C SER A 462 4.28 33.02 2.79
N ASP A 463 5.20 32.99 1.84
CA ASP A 463 5.01 33.32 0.43
C ASP A 463 4.55 32.13 -0.42
N ARG A 464 4.29 30.95 0.21
CA ARG A 464 3.96 29.70 -0.49
C ARG A 464 2.97 28.81 0.26
N LEU A 465 2.24 27.99 -0.50
CA LEU A 465 1.42 26.89 0.03
C LEU A 465 2.24 25.62 0.28
N GLY A 466 1.69 24.72 1.09
CA GLY A 466 2.23 23.39 1.39
C GLY A 466 2.72 23.21 2.82
N GLY A 467 2.99 24.32 3.55
CA GLY A 467 3.40 24.27 4.96
C GLY A 467 4.64 23.40 5.19
N ILE A 468 4.65 22.65 6.29
CA ILE A 468 5.75 21.74 6.65
C ILE A 468 5.89 20.55 5.68
N PHE A 469 4.85 20.21 4.92
CA PHE A 469 4.90 19.10 3.97
C PHE A 469 5.87 19.36 2.83
N VAL A 470 6.21 20.62 2.53
CA VAL A 470 7.27 20.97 1.58
C VAL A 470 8.62 20.40 2.02
N ALA A 471 8.94 20.48 3.32
CA ALA A 471 10.12 19.84 3.89
C ALA A 471 10.04 18.30 3.83
N ALA A 472 8.87 17.74 4.19
CA ALA A 472 8.68 16.30 4.16
C ALA A 472 8.79 15.70 2.75
N ALA A 473 8.44 16.46 1.70
CA ALA A 473 8.53 16.06 0.29
C ALA A 473 9.91 16.31 -0.34
N ALA A 474 10.83 17.00 0.36
CA ALA A 474 12.13 17.44 -0.19
C ALA A 474 13.07 16.28 -0.59
N PRO A 475 13.16 15.14 0.12
CA PRO A 475 14.05 14.05 -0.25
C PRO A 475 13.90 13.61 -1.72
N SER A 476 15.02 13.12 -2.29
CA SER A 476 15.12 12.82 -3.72
C SER A 476 14.13 11.73 -4.17
N PHE A 477 13.88 10.73 -3.32
CA PHE A 477 12.99 9.61 -3.56
C PHE A 477 11.49 9.91 -3.36
N LYS A 478 11.12 11.16 -3.03
CA LYS A 478 9.72 11.57 -2.78
C LYS A 478 9.10 12.34 -3.93
N GLU A 479 9.29 11.85 -5.15
CA GLU A 479 8.75 12.47 -6.36
C GLU A 479 7.23 12.64 -6.31
N LYS A 480 6.51 11.65 -5.78
CA LYS A 480 5.04 11.68 -5.69
C LYS A 480 4.50 12.61 -4.61
N ASP A 481 5.28 12.86 -3.55
CA ASP A 481 4.94 13.87 -2.55
C ASP A 481 5.06 15.29 -3.13
N LYS A 482 6.05 15.53 -4.00
CA LYS A 482 6.20 16.78 -4.74
C LYS A 482 5.04 16.99 -5.72
N GLU A 483 4.66 15.97 -6.47
CA GLU A 483 3.48 16.00 -7.34
C GLU A 483 2.19 16.32 -6.56
N LEU A 484 2.05 15.77 -5.34
CA LEU A 484 0.89 16.05 -4.47
C LEU A 484 0.82 17.53 -4.08
N ILE A 485 1.94 18.18 -3.76
CA ILE A 485 1.98 19.62 -3.46
C ILE A 485 1.51 20.43 -4.68
N GLU A 486 2.00 20.11 -5.87
CA GLU A 486 1.63 20.82 -7.10
C GLU A 486 0.15 20.57 -7.44
N TRP A 487 -0.37 19.35 -7.21
CA TRP A 487 -1.78 19.07 -7.35
C TRP A 487 -2.64 19.96 -6.42
N TYR A 488 -2.27 20.08 -5.14
CA TYR A 488 -2.99 20.98 -4.21
C TYR A 488 -2.95 22.44 -4.64
N LYS A 489 -1.78 22.94 -5.04
CA LYS A 489 -1.66 24.32 -5.55
C LYS A 489 -2.58 24.57 -6.74
N LYS A 490 -2.62 23.59 -7.67
CA LYS A 490 -3.51 23.64 -8.83
C LYS A 490 -4.99 23.65 -8.41
N GLN A 491 -5.40 22.77 -7.48
CA GLN A 491 -6.77 22.72 -6.98
C GLN A 491 -7.20 24.05 -6.35
N ILE A 492 -6.37 24.66 -5.53
CA ILE A 492 -6.64 25.98 -4.91
C ILE A 492 -6.84 27.04 -5.99
N LYS A 493 -5.97 27.06 -7.00
CA LYS A 493 -6.05 28.00 -8.13
C LYS A 493 -7.31 27.78 -8.98
N ASP A 494 -7.58 26.54 -9.41
CA ASP A 494 -8.66 26.21 -10.32
C ASP A 494 -10.05 26.43 -9.70
N LEU A 495 -10.15 26.24 -8.38
CA LEU A 495 -11.37 26.55 -7.62
C LEU A 495 -11.53 28.05 -7.30
N GLY A 496 -10.58 28.90 -7.67
CA GLY A 496 -10.62 30.33 -7.42
C GLY A 496 -10.57 30.70 -5.93
N ILE A 497 -9.93 29.86 -5.09
CA ILE A 497 -9.82 30.12 -3.66
C ILE A 497 -8.84 31.25 -3.42
N GLU A 498 -9.29 32.30 -2.72
CA GLU A 498 -8.44 33.43 -2.36
C GLU A 498 -7.35 33.00 -1.36
N VAL A 499 -6.10 33.36 -1.64
CA VAL A 499 -4.96 33.13 -0.73
C VAL A 499 -4.29 34.46 -0.40
N LYS A 500 -4.24 34.81 0.87
CA LYS A 500 -3.52 35.97 1.40
C LYS A 500 -2.16 35.54 1.91
N PHE A 501 -1.17 35.59 1.05
CA PHE A 501 0.23 35.29 1.40
C PHE A 501 0.83 36.40 2.29
N ASN A 502 1.96 36.07 2.94
CA ASN A 502 2.68 36.97 3.84
C ASN A 502 1.78 37.61 4.90
N THR A 503 0.72 36.88 5.31
CA THR A 503 -0.31 37.38 6.21
C THR A 503 -0.37 36.53 7.47
N THR A 504 0.24 37.01 8.54
CA THR A 504 0.21 36.38 9.85
C THR A 504 -1.04 36.83 10.62
N VAL A 505 -1.94 35.89 10.88
CA VAL A 505 -3.11 36.12 11.76
C VAL A 505 -2.63 35.97 13.20
N THR A 506 -2.84 37.02 14.00
CA THR A 506 -2.51 37.01 15.44
C THR A 506 -3.77 37.07 16.33
N ASP A 507 -4.91 37.49 15.77
CA ASP A 507 -6.18 37.58 16.45
C ASP A 507 -7.31 37.16 15.51
N ILE A 508 -7.93 36.02 15.83
CA ILE A 508 -9.01 35.44 15.04
C ILE A 508 -10.28 36.30 15.01
N ASN A 509 -10.52 37.12 16.05
CA ASN A 509 -11.72 37.96 16.14
C ASN A 509 -11.74 39.12 15.14
N LYS A 510 -10.63 39.38 14.46
CA LYS A 510 -10.52 40.42 13.43
C LYS A 510 -10.86 39.90 12.04
N LEU A 511 -11.15 38.60 11.87
CA LEU A 511 -11.49 38.00 10.61
C LEU A 511 -12.99 38.16 10.29
N ASP A 512 -13.31 38.65 9.10
CA ASP A 512 -14.71 38.68 8.59
C ASP A 512 -15.06 37.29 8.03
N ALA A 513 -15.48 36.39 8.93
CA ALA A 513 -15.85 35.02 8.59
C ALA A 513 -16.93 34.48 9.53
N ASP A 514 -17.80 33.63 9.01
CA ASP A 514 -18.81 32.90 9.78
C ASP A 514 -18.19 31.73 10.56
N GLU A 515 -17.16 31.11 9.96
CA GLU A 515 -16.42 29.99 10.55
C GLU A 515 -14.90 30.18 10.35
N ILE A 516 -14.14 29.75 11.32
CA ILE A 516 -12.68 29.87 11.33
C ILE A 516 -12.07 28.47 11.44
N VAL A 517 -11.13 28.16 10.56
CA VAL A 517 -10.37 26.90 10.59
C VAL A 517 -8.92 27.21 10.95
N VAL A 518 -8.47 26.67 12.07
CA VAL A 518 -7.10 26.81 12.57
C VAL A 518 -6.28 25.60 12.07
N ALA A 519 -5.48 25.85 11.05
CA ALA A 519 -4.60 24.86 10.40
C ALA A 519 -3.11 25.28 10.51
N THR A 520 -2.73 25.87 11.64
CA THR A 520 -1.41 26.46 11.88
C THR A 520 -0.28 25.44 12.07
N GLY A 521 -0.64 24.15 12.17
CA GLY A 521 0.31 23.03 12.21
C GLY A 521 0.98 22.82 13.56
N ALA A 522 2.23 22.39 13.51
CA ALA A 522 3.01 22.03 14.68
C ALA A 522 4.39 22.69 14.66
N VAL A 523 5.06 22.70 15.79
CA VAL A 523 6.43 23.20 15.95
C VAL A 523 7.35 22.09 16.46
N ALA A 524 8.63 22.15 16.09
CA ALA A 524 9.62 21.17 16.52
C ALA A 524 9.72 21.15 18.06
N ARG A 525 9.88 19.96 18.62
CA ARG A 525 10.18 19.80 20.05
C ARG A 525 11.57 20.31 20.33
N LYS A 526 11.72 21.06 21.41
CA LYS A 526 13.01 21.53 21.88
C LYS A 526 13.55 20.59 22.96
N PHE A 527 14.84 20.31 22.85
CA PHE A 527 15.61 19.57 23.86
C PHE A 527 16.52 20.56 24.59
N ASN A 528 16.74 20.29 25.86
CA ASN A 528 17.66 21.11 26.66
C ASN A 528 18.86 20.24 27.07
N VAL A 529 19.87 20.23 26.21
CA VAL A 529 21.17 19.59 26.49
C VAL A 529 22.29 20.58 26.12
N PRO A 530 23.45 20.52 26.77
CA PRO A 530 24.59 21.39 26.44
C PRO A 530 24.95 21.30 24.97
N GLY A 531 25.08 22.46 24.30
CA GLY A 531 25.47 22.55 22.89
C GLY A 531 24.36 22.30 21.87
N VAL A 532 23.09 22.19 22.29
CA VAL A 532 21.94 21.92 21.40
C VAL A 532 21.75 23.00 20.34
N GLU A 533 22.18 24.23 20.59
CA GLU A 533 22.15 25.37 19.66
C GLU A 533 23.02 25.14 18.41
N LYS A 534 23.94 24.19 18.46
CA LYS A 534 24.81 23.79 17.33
C LYS A 534 24.10 22.84 16.36
N ALA A 535 23.02 22.23 16.79
CA ALA A 535 22.27 21.29 15.97
C ALA A 535 21.41 22.01 14.93
N VAL A 536 21.21 21.32 13.80
CA VAL A 536 20.31 21.74 12.72
C VAL A 536 18.95 21.10 12.94
N GLU A 537 17.89 21.89 12.87
CA GLU A 537 16.53 21.34 12.89
C GLU A 537 16.22 20.62 11.57
N ALA A 538 15.52 19.46 11.65
CA ALA A 538 15.27 18.60 10.50
C ALA A 538 14.62 19.33 9.32
N CYS A 539 13.62 20.20 9.55
CA CYS A 539 12.98 20.98 8.49
C CYS A 539 13.92 22.01 7.85
N ASP A 540 14.80 22.65 8.61
CA ASP A 540 15.74 23.63 8.07
C ASP A 540 16.78 22.94 7.17
N PHE A 541 17.21 21.74 7.53
CA PHE A 541 18.03 20.89 6.66
C PHE A 541 17.27 20.50 5.37
N LEU A 542 16.07 19.92 5.50
CA LEU A 542 15.28 19.46 4.37
C LEU A 542 14.90 20.59 3.40
N LEU A 543 14.66 21.79 3.91
CA LEU A 543 14.37 22.98 3.09
C LEU A 543 15.64 23.63 2.50
N GLY A 544 16.83 23.07 2.76
CA GLY A 544 18.09 23.61 2.28
C GLY A 544 18.55 24.92 2.93
N LYS A 545 17.89 25.35 4.03
CA LYS A 545 18.24 26.58 4.76
C LYS A 545 19.56 26.44 5.54
N LYS A 546 19.88 25.22 5.94
CA LYS A 546 21.11 24.86 6.65
C LYS A 546 21.79 23.69 5.94
N GLN A 547 23.08 23.85 5.70
CA GLN A 547 23.95 22.80 5.14
C GLN A 547 24.55 21.96 6.26
N VAL A 548 24.92 20.71 5.97
CA VAL A 548 25.60 19.80 6.89
C VAL A 548 26.90 19.26 6.26
N GLY A 549 27.84 18.90 7.10
CA GLY A 549 29.09 18.23 6.70
C GLY A 549 28.89 16.81 6.20
N ASP A 550 29.97 16.04 6.15
CA ASP A 550 29.90 14.65 5.63
C ASP A 550 29.56 13.62 6.72
N ASN A 551 30.05 13.81 7.94
CA ASN A 551 29.77 12.93 9.09
C ASN A 551 28.62 13.52 9.90
N VAL A 552 27.42 13.00 9.72
CA VAL A 552 26.18 13.58 10.26
C VAL A 552 25.55 12.65 11.29
N VAL A 553 25.38 13.12 12.52
CA VAL A 553 24.59 12.38 13.51
C VAL A 553 23.14 12.86 13.49
N VAL A 554 22.21 11.94 13.21
CA VAL A 554 20.77 12.18 13.23
C VAL A 554 20.22 11.71 14.58
N ILE A 555 19.70 12.63 15.36
CA ILE A 555 19.08 12.38 16.65
C ILE A 555 17.58 12.15 16.45
N GLY A 556 17.14 10.92 16.71
CA GLY A 556 15.78 10.43 16.52
C GLY A 556 15.67 9.48 15.33
N GLY A 557 15.41 8.20 15.61
CA GLY A 557 15.21 7.11 14.64
C GLY A 557 13.74 6.88 14.28
N GLY A 558 12.90 7.91 14.37
CA GLY A 558 11.56 7.90 13.80
C GLY A 558 11.59 7.91 12.27
N LEU A 559 10.42 7.87 11.60
CA LEU A 559 10.35 7.82 10.14
C LEU A 559 11.13 8.96 9.49
N THR A 560 10.92 10.20 9.92
CA THR A 560 11.62 11.38 9.37
C THR A 560 13.14 11.29 9.54
N GLY A 561 13.61 10.88 10.72
CA GLY A 561 15.07 10.75 10.96
C GLY A 561 15.69 9.64 10.12
N CYS A 562 15.01 8.51 9.95
CA CYS A 562 15.45 7.44 9.07
C CYS A 562 15.45 7.88 7.59
N GLU A 563 14.45 8.63 7.12
CA GLU A 563 14.40 9.16 5.77
C GLU A 563 15.52 10.21 5.52
N ILE A 564 15.83 11.03 6.51
CA ILE A 564 16.97 11.96 6.44
C ILE A 564 18.29 11.18 6.35
N ALA A 565 18.49 10.17 7.18
CA ALA A 565 19.70 9.34 7.13
C ALA A 565 19.81 8.59 5.79
N TYR A 566 18.71 8.10 5.26
CA TYR A 566 18.65 7.47 3.93
C TYR A 566 19.05 8.46 2.83
N GLU A 567 18.46 9.66 2.81
CA GLU A 567 18.80 10.71 1.84
C GLU A 567 20.27 11.14 1.94
N LEU A 568 20.82 11.30 3.16
CA LEU A 568 22.23 11.62 3.38
C LEU A 568 23.15 10.53 2.81
N HIS A 569 22.83 9.27 3.05
CA HIS A 569 23.59 8.14 2.53
C HIS A 569 23.52 8.07 0.99
N LEU A 570 22.34 8.28 0.39
CA LEU A 570 22.19 8.37 -1.08
C LEU A 570 23.03 9.49 -1.69
N LYS A 571 23.30 10.57 -0.94
CA LYS A 571 24.17 11.68 -1.33
C LYS A 571 25.65 11.43 -1.04
N GLY A 572 26.04 10.24 -0.63
CA GLY A 572 27.43 9.86 -0.34
C GLY A 572 27.96 10.39 0.99
N LYS A 573 27.07 10.86 1.90
CA LYS A 573 27.46 11.26 3.25
C LYS A 573 27.43 10.06 4.21
N HIS A 574 27.96 10.26 5.41
CA HIS A 574 28.11 9.23 6.44
C HIS A 574 27.16 9.49 7.62
N PRO A 575 25.86 9.13 7.51
CA PRO A 575 24.91 9.30 8.60
C PRO A 575 25.13 8.27 9.71
N VAL A 576 24.85 8.70 10.94
CA VAL A 576 24.76 7.84 12.13
C VAL A 576 23.42 8.14 12.79
N ILE A 577 22.65 7.13 13.16
CA ILE A 577 21.34 7.30 13.81
C ILE A 577 21.46 7.01 15.30
N VAL A 578 20.94 7.91 16.13
CA VAL A 578 20.84 7.75 17.59
C VAL A 578 19.36 7.76 17.97
N GLU A 579 18.86 6.66 18.55
CA GLU A 579 17.47 6.49 18.93
C GLU A 579 17.34 6.02 20.39
N MET A 580 16.45 6.66 21.14
CA MET A 580 16.17 6.31 22.56
C MET A 580 15.39 5.02 22.73
N LYS A 581 14.62 4.62 21.73
CA LYS A 581 13.83 3.40 21.75
C LYS A 581 14.69 2.20 21.34
N ASN A 582 14.16 1.01 21.53
CA ASN A 582 14.83 -0.24 21.20
C ASN A 582 14.64 -0.67 19.73
N ASP A 583 14.07 0.18 18.89
CA ASP A 583 13.90 -0.07 17.45
C ASP A 583 13.74 1.23 16.66
N LEU A 584 14.10 1.20 15.39
CA LEU A 584 13.84 2.27 14.43
C LEU A 584 12.35 2.31 14.04
N ILE A 585 11.86 3.51 13.71
CA ILE A 585 10.47 3.72 13.23
C ILE A 585 9.45 3.08 14.17
N ALA A 586 9.71 3.19 15.48
CA ALA A 586 8.86 2.64 16.55
C ALA A 586 7.62 3.53 16.75
N VAL A 587 6.81 3.68 15.70
CA VAL A 587 5.57 4.47 15.65
C VAL A 587 4.46 3.66 14.98
N LYS A 588 3.20 3.88 15.43
CA LYS A 588 2.03 3.25 14.81
C LYS A 588 1.71 3.87 13.46
N GLY A 589 1.04 3.11 12.58
CA GLY A 589 0.53 3.60 11.32
C GLY A 589 1.53 3.61 10.16
N VAL A 590 2.74 3.08 10.35
CA VAL A 590 3.71 2.88 9.27
C VAL A 590 3.68 1.41 8.83
N CYS A 591 3.38 1.18 7.56
CA CYS A 591 3.35 -0.15 6.98
C CYS A 591 4.74 -0.81 7.03
N LEU A 592 4.77 -2.13 7.25
CA LEU A 592 6.00 -2.90 7.28
C LEU A 592 6.80 -2.78 5.96
N ALA A 593 6.14 -2.65 4.81
CA ALA A 593 6.83 -2.44 3.53
C ALA A 593 7.75 -1.20 3.57
N ASN A 594 7.30 -0.12 4.21
CA ASN A 594 8.07 1.10 4.38
C ASN A 594 9.17 0.95 5.44
N SER A 595 8.82 0.43 6.60
CA SER A 595 9.75 0.37 7.74
C SER A 595 10.82 -0.71 7.59
N SER A 596 10.50 -1.88 7.01
CA SER A 596 11.48 -2.94 6.77
C SER A 596 12.50 -2.56 5.71
N TYR A 597 12.06 -1.86 4.64
CA TYR A 597 12.99 -1.37 3.62
C TYR A 597 14.12 -0.54 4.25
N LEU A 598 13.78 0.45 5.06
CA LEU A 598 14.78 1.32 5.68
C LEU A 598 15.68 0.58 6.68
N ARG A 599 15.11 -0.31 7.52
CA ARG A 599 15.90 -1.13 8.45
C ARG A 599 16.88 -2.03 7.71
N GLU A 600 16.43 -2.73 6.68
CA GLU A 600 17.27 -3.64 5.89
C GLU A 600 18.30 -2.85 5.07
N TYR A 601 17.96 -1.67 4.57
CA TYR A 601 18.91 -0.77 3.89
C TYR A 601 20.05 -0.35 4.80
N PHE A 602 19.75 0.11 6.01
CA PHE A 602 20.80 0.51 6.97
C PHE A 602 21.68 -0.67 7.39
N ALA A 603 21.08 -1.85 7.56
CA ALA A 603 21.84 -3.05 7.88
C ALA A 603 22.75 -3.48 6.73
N LEU A 604 22.25 -3.48 5.48
CA LEU A 604 23.04 -3.82 4.28
C LEU A 604 24.22 -2.89 4.08
N HIS A 605 23.97 -1.59 4.18
CA HIS A 605 24.99 -0.55 3.97
C HIS A 605 25.81 -0.21 5.22
N LYS A 606 25.59 -0.97 6.32
CA LYS A 606 26.32 -0.82 7.59
C LYS A 606 26.27 0.61 8.14
N VAL A 607 25.14 1.31 7.93
CA VAL A 607 24.89 2.60 8.54
C VAL A 607 24.82 2.41 10.06
N PRO A 608 25.65 3.12 10.86
CA PRO A 608 25.65 2.91 12.31
C PRO A 608 24.33 3.37 12.96
N VAL A 609 23.73 2.50 13.76
CA VAL A 609 22.48 2.75 14.49
C VAL A 609 22.70 2.43 15.98
N TYR A 610 22.54 3.45 16.83
CA TYR A 610 22.61 3.32 18.28
C TYR A 610 21.21 3.38 18.88
N LEU A 611 20.63 2.22 19.14
CA LEU A 611 19.34 2.09 19.83
C LEU A 611 19.50 2.21 21.35
N GLU A 612 18.40 2.46 22.05
CA GLU A 612 18.34 2.62 23.52
C GLU A 612 19.40 3.63 24.02
N THR A 613 19.69 4.65 23.20
CA THR A 613 20.77 5.61 23.41
C THR A 613 20.21 7.03 23.38
N LYS A 614 20.47 7.81 24.42
CA LYS A 614 20.01 9.19 24.55
C LYS A 614 21.14 10.19 24.30
N LEU A 615 20.78 11.34 23.72
CA LEU A 615 21.63 12.49 23.60
C LEU A 615 21.88 13.13 24.98
N THR A 616 23.13 13.45 25.32
CA THR A 616 23.51 14.13 26.56
C THR A 616 24.24 15.45 26.34
N GLY A 617 24.75 15.71 25.14
CA GLY A 617 25.40 16.98 24.79
C GLY A 617 25.94 16.98 23.36
N ILE A 618 26.24 18.19 22.85
CA ILE A 618 26.81 18.38 21.52
C ILE A 618 28.06 19.29 21.65
N THR A 619 29.14 18.87 21.02
CA THR A 619 30.37 19.66 20.94
C THR A 619 30.59 20.15 19.49
N ASP A 620 31.68 20.81 19.20
CA ASP A 620 32.04 21.25 17.84
C ASP A 620 32.43 20.07 16.92
N LYS A 621 32.79 18.91 17.48
CA LYS A 621 33.34 17.77 16.75
C LYS A 621 32.73 16.42 17.11
N SER A 622 31.79 16.41 18.06
CA SER A 622 31.20 15.15 18.52
C SER A 622 29.82 15.33 19.15
N VAL A 623 29.10 14.24 19.24
CA VAL A 623 27.85 14.11 20.00
C VAL A 623 28.12 13.23 21.22
N LYS A 624 27.78 13.71 22.43
CA LYS A 624 27.83 12.96 23.67
C LYS A 624 26.53 12.21 23.86
N VAL A 625 26.62 10.92 24.08
CA VAL A 625 25.47 10.04 24.25
C VAL A 625 25.63 9.10 25.44
N GLN A 626 24.50 8.56 25.92
CA GLN A 626 24.47 7.57 26.98
C GLN A 626 23.52 6.43 26.62
N SER A 627 24.01 5.21 26.60
CA SER A 627 23.22 4.00 26.41
C SER A 627 22.38 3.66 27.66
N LYS A 628 21.41 2.76 27.50
CA LYS A 628 20.47 2.35 28.55
C LYS A 628 21.16 1.77 29.79
N ASP A 629 22.29 1.06 29.60
CA ASP A 629 23.13 0.51 30.66
C ASP A 629 23.97 1.56 31.40
N GLY A 630 23.82 2.85 31.05
CA GLY A 630 24.49 3.98 31.70
C GLY A 630 25.86 4.32 31.12
N LYS A 631 26.36 3.59 30.12
CA LYS A 631 27.66 3.86 29.49
C LYS A 631 27.60 5.14 28.66
N ALA A 632 28.42 6.12 28.99
CA ALA A 632 28.60 7.35 28.23
C ALA A 632 29.75 7.18 27.21
N PHE A 633 29.54 7.73 26.01
CA PHE A 633 30.56 7.77 24.94
C PHE A 633 30.30 8.93 23.98
N GLU A 634 31.24 9.19 23.09
CA GLU A 634 31.14 10.25 22.08
C GLU A 634 31.14 9.64 20.68
N ILE A 635 30.35 10.24 19.79
CA ILE A 635 30.27 9.91 18.36
C ILE A 635 30.84 11.10 17.60
N PRO A 636 31.92 10.95 16.84
CA PRO A 636 32.46 12.02 15.99
C PRO A 636 31.41 12.50 15.00
N ALA A 637 31.30 13.82 14.81
CA ALA A 637 30.33 14.43 13.91
C ALA A 637 30.78 15.80 13.45
N ASP A 638 30.58 16.10 12.16
CA ASP A 638 30.72 17.43 11.59
C ASP A 638 29.43 18.24 11.75
N SER A 639 28.32 17.55 11.83
CA SER A 639 26.99 18.15 11.98
C SER A 639 26.02 17.22 12.74
N VAL A 640 25.04 17.83 13.37
CA VAL A 640 23.98 17.11 14.10
C VAL A 640 22.63 17.59 13.61
N ILE A 641 21.75 16.65 13.24
CA ILE A 641 20.37 16.95 12.86
C ILE A 641 19.42 16.47 13.96
N MET A 642 18.57 17.36 14.44
CA MET A 642 17.52 17.04 15.43
C MET A 642 16.23 16.65 14.73
N SER A 643 15.84 15.38 14.85
CA SER A 643 14.59 14.80 14.31
C SER A 643 13.76 14.13 15.42
N VAL A 644 13.48 14.90 16.48
CA VAL A 644 12.89 14.41 17.74
C VAL A 644 11.38 14.63 17.85
N GLY A 645 10.74 14.94 16.71
CA GLY A 645 9.29 15.10 16.59
C GLY A 645 8.80 16.51 16.86
N TYR A 646 7.47 16.66 16.79
CA TYR A 646 6.75 17.91 16.81
C TYR A 646 5.74 17.94 17.96
N LYS A 647 5.24 19.14 18.30
CA LYS A 647 4.09 19.36 19.19
C LYS A 647 3.09 20.29 18.51
N PRO A 648 1.78 20.10 18.74
CA PRO A 648 0.75 21.00 18.22
C PRO A 648 1.00 22.46 18.58
N ALA A 649 0.66 23.36 17.66
CA ALA A 649 0.78 24.80 17.84
C ALA A 649 -0.47 25.53 17.29
N PRO A 650 -1.67 25.27 17.88
CA PRO A 650 -2.89 25.95 17.47
C PRO A 650 -2.86 27.43 17.87
N LEU A 651 -3.40 28.30 17.00
CA LEU A 651 -3.57 29.72 17.29
C LEU A 651 -4.74 29.98 18.26
N ALA A 652 -5.75 29.09 18.24
CA ALA A 652 -6.92 29.14 19.09
C ALA A 652 -7.40 27.75 19.46
N GLU A 653 -8.23 27.64 20.50
CA GLU A 653 -8.85 26.37 20.87
C GLU A 653 -10.08 26.07 20.00
N ASP A 654 -10.42 24.79 19.89
CA ASP A 654 -11.62 24.33 19.23
C ASP A 654 -12.90 24.83 19.91
N GLY A 655 -13.93 25.23 19.14
CA GLY A 655 -15.14 25.80 19.68
C GLY A 655 -16.29 25.82 18.70
N LYS A 656 -17.36 26.56 18.98
CA LYS A 656 -18.59 26.55 18.18
C LYS A 656 -18.38 26.98 16.72
N HIS A 657 -17.54 27.99 16.50
CA HIS A 657 -17.24 28.58 15.19
C HIS A 657 -15.73 28.57 14.87
N VAL A 658 -14.97 27.83 15.65
CA VAL A 658 -13.53 27.67 15.47
C VAL A 658 -13.21 26.17 15.43
N HIS A 659 -12.57 25.73 14.36
CA HIS A 659 -12.28 24.32 14.11
C HIS A 659 -10.77 24.12 13.99
N VAL A 660 -10.20 23.33 14.88
CA VAL A 660 -8.75 23.05 14.86
C VAL A 660 -8.48 21.75 14.10
N VAL A 661 -7.64 21.81 13.04
CA VAL A 661 -7.42 20.67 12.13
C VAL A 661 -5.95 20.30 11.98
N GLY A 662 -5.72 19.05 11.60
CA GLY A 662 -4.40 18.51 11.31
C GLY A 662 -3.46 18.53 12.50
N ASP A 663 -2.18 18.82 12.26
CA ASP A 663 -1.16 18.84 13.32
C ASP A 663 -1.36 19.95 14.36
N SER A 664 -2.22 20.92 14.09
CA SER A 664 -2.64 21.91 15.10
C SER A 664 -3.44 21.26 16.23
N ALA A 665 -4.28 20.27 15.90
CA ALA A 665 -5.04 19.52 16.88
C ALA A 665 -4.20 18.39 17.49
N LYS A 666 -3.59 17.58 16.62
CA LYS A 666 -2.76 16.44 17.03
C LYS A 666 -1.78 16.09 15.92
N VAL A 667 -0.51 16.08 16.26
CA VAL A 667 0.54 15.64 15.31
C VAL A 667 0.26 14.21 14.84
N GLY A 668 0.22 14.00 13.53
CA GLY A 668 -0.13 12.73 12.93
C GLY A 668 0.61 12.47 11.61
N ASN A 669 -0.12 11.99 10.63
CA ASN A 669 0.34 11.74 9.28
C ASN A 669 -0.67 12.29 8.25
N LEU A 670 -0.37 12.21 6.96
CA LEU A 670 -1.26 12.74 5.92
C LEU A 670 -2.69 12.21 6.02
N ARG A 671 -2.89 10.94 6.37
CA ARG A 671 -4.23 10.38 6.54
C ARG A 671 -5.01 11.12 7.64
N THR A 672 -4.43 11.26 8.81
CA THR A 672 -5.11 11.94 9.94
C THR A 672 -5.37 13.40 9.63
N VAL A 673 -4.46 14.08 8.94
CA VAL A 673 -4.60 15.47 8.51
C VAL A 673 -5.73 15.63 7.49
N ILE A 674 -5.70 14.83 6.42
CA ILE A 674 -6.68 14.94 5.32
C ILE A 674 -8.07 14.48 5.76
N TRP A 675 -8.17 13.36 6.47
CA TRP A 675 -9.46 12.86 6.94
C TRP A 675 -10.09 13.82 7.97
N GLY A 676 -9.29 14.37 8.91
CA GLY A 676 -9.77 15.41 9.82
C GLY A 676 -10.22 16.69 9.12
N ALA A 677 -9.53 17.08 8.06
CA ALA A 677 -9.94 18.21 7.21
C ALA A 677 -11.31 17.94 6.53
N TRP A 678 -11.53 16.73 6.02
CA TRP A 678 -12.84 16.33 5.47
C TRP A 678 -13.93 16.29 6.54
N ASP A 679 -13.65 15.72 7.73
CA ASP A 679 -14.63 15.66 8.82
C ASP A 679 -15.09 17.08 9.21
N VAL A 680 -14.20 18.06 9.25
CA VAL A 680 -14.57 19.46 9.47
C VAL A 680 -15.34 20.03 8.28
N ALA A 681 -14.77 19.96 7.07
CA ALA A 681 -15.37 20.59 5.88
C ALA A 681 -16.75 20.01 5.52
N MET A 682 -17.03 18.75 5.81
CA MET A 682 -18.33 18.12 5.58
C MET A 682 -19.42 18.59 6.58
N ASN A 683 -19.01 19.15 7.73
CA ASN A 683 -19.93 19.63 8.77
C ASN A 683 -20.06 21.17 8.84
N LEU A 684 -19.28 21.91 8.02
CA LEU A 684 -19.43 23.36 7.88
C LEU A 684 -20.69 23.71 7.07
#